data_2ff2a67fd6de796a6cf77121c09b5f99
#
_entry.id   2ff2a67fd6de796a6cf77121c09b5f99
#
_cell.length_a   1.000
_cell.length_b   1.000
_cell.length_c   1.000
_cell.angle_alpha   90.00
_cell.angle_beta   90.00
_cell.angle_gamma   90.00
#
_symmetry.space_group_name_H-M   'P 1'
#
loop_
_entity.id
_entity.type
_entity.pdbx_description
1 polymer ?
#
loop_
_entity_poly.entity_id
_entity_poly.type
_entity_poly.pdbx_seq_one_letter_code
_entity_poly.pdbx_strand_id
1 'polypeptide(L)'
;MEYNFKEIESKWQRRWQEDKTYKVETDPSRPKFYVLDMFPYPSGAGLHVGHPLGYIASDIYSRYKRQKGFNVLHPMGYDAFGLPAEQYAIQTGQHPAVTTEQNIARYREQLDKIGFSFDWDREVRTCDPGYYKWTQWAFLKMFGSYYCNDRQQARPIEELTAAFERNGTEGLNVACTQELHFTAEEWRAMSEAEKEQTLQNYRLAFRADTMVNWCAKLGTVLANDEVHDGLSVRGGYPVEQKRMKQWLLRVTAYAQRMLDGLDKLAWSDSLKEIQRNWIGRSEGAQVFFDIKDSDRKLEIFTTRPDTIFGVTFMVIAPEHEWVDSLTTPENRAAVEEYICQAKKRSERERIAETKRVSGVATGSYAINPFTGKASPIYISDYVLAGYGTGAIMAVPAHDSRDYAFARHFGLEIVPVVEGGDISQESYDAKSGKVINSDFLNGKDVKEAIGLMFDEIERRGLGRKRINYRLRDAIFSRQRYWGEPFPIYYKNDIAYPLAEDKLPLELPPVADFGPTEQGEPPLARVKEWATPEGWPYELSTMPGFAGSSAYYLRYMDPHNDQALVGREADEYWRSVDLYVGGIEHATGHLMYSRFWNMFLYDLGVVCEEEPFRKLVNQGMIQGRSNFVYRIVGTNKFVSLGLKEQYRTQALYVDVNIVRNDILDIDAFRAWMPEYKDAEFILEDGKYVCGWAIEKMSKSFYNVVNPDYIVENYGADTLRMYEMFLGPLEQSKPWDTNGIDGVYKFLRRFWRLFYDRDGRLIVTDEKADEKELRTLHKTIKKVSEDIENFSFNTSVSAFMICLNELGECNKREIIEPLTVLLAPFAPHIAEELWAALGHTTSVCTADYPVYDEKHLAQSAFEYPVSINGKLRFKKEYATSLTPAQMQTDVVTLPEAQKWLEGKTPKKVIVVPGKIINIVI
;
A
#
# COMPACT_ATOMS: atom_id res chain seq x y z
N MET A 1 42.80 5.31 17.84
CA MET A 1 41.83 4.19 17.63
C MET A 1 41.02 4.52 16.40
N GLU A 2 41.01 3.65 15.41
CA GLU A 2 40.13 3.84 14.26
C GLU A 2 38.67 3.50 14.63
N TYR A 3 37.73 4.06 13.92
CA TYR A 3 36.31 3.74 14.06
C TYR A 3 36.07 2.26 13.74
N ASN A 4 35.92 1.43 14.76
CA ASN A 4 35.61 0.01 14.63
C ASN A 4 34.12 -0.25 14.78
N PHE A 5 33.38 -0.03 13.69
CA PHE A 5 31.93 -0.19 13.70
C PHE A 5 31.50 -1.61 14.13
N LYS A 6 32.22 -2.67 13.78
CA LYS A 6 31.86 -4.06 14.13
C LYS A 6 31.78 -4.30 15.63
N GLU A 7 32.76 -3.80 16.37
CA GLU A 7 32.77 -3.91 17.84
C GLU A 7 31.72 -3.01 18.47
N ILE A 8 31.58 -1.78 18.01
CA ILE A 8 30.62 -0.80 18.51
C ILE A 8 29.20 -1.30 18.30
N GLU A 9 28.83 -1.71 17.09
CA GLU A 9 27.50 -2.19 16.75
C GLU A 9 27.14 -3.44 17.53
N SER A 10 28.00 -4.44 17.57
CA SER A 10 27.79 -5.67 18.36
C SER A 10 27.63 -5.42 19.86
N LYS A 11 28.41 -4.50 20.41
CA LYS A 11 28.32 -4.09 21.82
C LYS A 11 26.96 -3.48 22.14
N TRP A 12 26.51 -2.52 21.34
CA TRP A 12 25.28 -1.78 21.63
C TRP A 12 24.04 -2.58 21.31
N GLN A 13 24.01 -3.40 20.25
CA GLN A 13 22.91 -4.33 19.96
C GLN A 13 22.69 -5.29 21.12
N ARG A 14 23.75 -5.88 21.65
CA ARG A 14 23.67 -6.76 22.83
C ARG A 14 23.13 -6.01 24.04
N ARG A 15 23.66 -4.82 24.33
CA ARG A 15 23.24 -4.01 25.47
C ARG A 15 21.78 -3.61 25.39
N TRP A 16 21.29 -3.17 24.21
CA TRP A 16 19.87 -2.85 24.02
C TRP A 16 18.95 -4.04 24.27
N GLN A 17 19.37 -5.26 23.90
CA GLN A 17 18.62 -6.49 24.16
C GLN A 17 18.63 -6.86 25.66
N GLU A 18 19.80 -6.82 26.31
CA GLU A 18 19.95 -7.17 27.73
C GLU A 18 19.20 -6.18 28.63
N ASP A 19 19.32 -4.89 28.37
CA ASP A 19 18.69 -3.81 29.14
C ASP A 19 17.21 -3.62 28.74
N LYS A 20 16.70 -4.26 27.68
CA LYS A 20 15.39 -4.04 27.10
C LYS A 20 15.10 -2.56 26.86
N THR A 21 16.07 -1.85 26.30
CA THR A 21 16.11 -0.37 26.18
C THR A 21 14.86 0.21 25.52
N TYR A 22 14.24 -0.53 24.60
CA TYR A 22 13.07 -0.05 23.83
C TYR A 22 11.75 -0.63 24.30
N LYS A 23 11.75 -1.39 25.40
CA LYS A 23 10.53 -1.87 26.02
C LYS A 23 9.66 -0.71 26.46
N VAL A 24 8.37 -0.77 26.15
CA VAL A 24 7.41 0.27 26.50
C VAL A 24 6.21 -0.33 27.24
N GLU A 25 5.74 0.39 28.24
CA GLU A 25 4.53 0.06 29.01
C GLU A 25 3.51 1.19 28.82
N THR A 26 2.24 0.90 29.08
CA THR A 26 1.20 1.91 29.15
C THR A 26 1.52 2.86 30.31
N ASP A 27 1.72 4.14 30.01
CA ASP A 27 2.07 5.17 30.99
C ASP A 27 1.24 6.44 30.77
N PRO A 28 0.09 6.60 31.43
CA PRO A 28 -0.77 7.76 31.26
C PRO A 28 -0.16 9.10 31.66
N SER A 29 0.98 9.09 32.38
CA SER A 29 1.69 10.32 32.78
C SER A 29 2.48 10.94 31.63
N ARG A 30 2.69 10.21 30.53
CA ARG A 30 3.47 10.63 29.37
C ARG A 30 2.60 10.69 28.12
N PRO A 31 2.84 11.65 27.21
CA PRO A 31 2.17 11.65 25.92
C PRO A 31 2.62 10.43 25.10
N LYS A 32 1.66 9.71 24.53
CA LYS A 32 1.93 8.54 23.71
C LYS A 32 2.32 8.93 22.29
N PHE A 33 3.11 8.09 21.67
CA PHE A 33 3.29 8.10 20.22
C PHE A 33 3.42 6.69 19.69
N TYR A 34 2.50 6.28 18.82
CA TYR A 34 2.48 4.95 18.24
C TYR A 34 2.97 5.00 16.80
N VAL A 35 4.14 4.42 16.55
CA VAL A 35 4.73 4.24 15.22
C VAL A 35 4.57 2.80 14.80
N LEU A 36 4.03 2.57 13.61
CA LEU A 36 3.80 1.24 13.06
C LEU A 36 4.47 1.12 11.69
N ASP A 37 5.13 0.00 11.47
CA ASP A 37 5.60 -0.44 10.17
C ASP A 37 4.69 -1.55 9.63
N MET A 38 4.54 -1.63 8.31
CA MET A 38 3.97 -2.82 7.72
C MET A 38 4.94 -3.98 7.93
N PHE A 39 4.51 -4.95 8.75
CA PHE A 39 5.37 -6.07 9.13
C PHE A 39 5.65 -7.00 7.94
N PRO A 40 6.83 -7.66 7.91
CA PRO A 40 7.25 -8.42 6.74
C PRO A 40 6.56 -9.78 6.66
N TYR A 41 6.45 -10.28 5.42
CA TYR A 41 6.18 -11.69 5.14
C TYR A 41 7.48 -12.50 5.22
N PRO A 42 7.64 -13.46 6.11
CA PRO A 42 8.84 -14.30 6.19
C PRO A 42 8.84 -15.39 5.10
N SER A 43 8.75 -14.98 3.84
CA SER A 43 8.53 -15.84 2.66
C SER A 43 9.79 -16.12 1.86
N GLY A 44 10.97 -16.00 2.44
CA GLY A 44 12.21 -16.24 1.74
C GLY A 44 13.44 -16.15 2.65
N ALA A 45 14.61 -16.35 2.07
CA ALA A 45 15.89 -16.48 2.80
C ALA A 45 16.44 -15.15 3.39
N GLY A 46 15.60 -14.17 3.66
CA GLY A 46 15.97 -12.91 4.29
C GLY A 46 15.56 -11.66 3.51
N LEU A 47 15.94 -10.52 4.07
CA LEU A 47 15.68 -9.19 3.54
C LEU A 47 16.66 -8.84 2.39
N HIS A 48 16.26 -7.97 1.49
CA HIS A 48 17.16 -7.21 0.60
C HIS A 48 17.18 -5.73 1.04
N VAL A 49 18.15 -4.95 0.55
CA VAL A 49 18.33 -3.53 0.94
C VAL A 49 17.12 -2.63 0.68
N GLY A 50 16.14 -3.06 -0.08
CA GLY A 50 14.90 -2.29 -0.28
C GLY A 50 13.89 -2.41 0.87
N HIS A 51 13.97 -3.46 1.70
CA HIS A 51 13.04 -3.65 2.81
C HIS A 51 13.26 -2.66 3.97
N PRO A 52 14.51 -2.38 4.40
CA PRO A 52 14.75 -1.52 5.53
C PRO A 52 14.40 -0.05 5.32
N LEU A 53 14.21 0.42 4.08
CA LEU A 53 13.97 1.84 3.80
C LEU A 53 12.85 2.45 4.65
N GLY A 54 11.68 1.83 4.68
CA GLY A 54 10.56 2.27 5.50
C GLY A 54 10.85 2.13 6.99
N TYR A 55 11.47 1.02 7.39
CA TYR A 55 11.81 0.74 8.79
C TYR A 55 12.86 1.71 9.36
N ILE A 56 13.83 2.12 8.55
CA ILE A 56 14.80 3.14 8.96
C ILE A 56 14.11 4.48 9.13
N ALA A 57 13.23 4.85 8.21
CA ALA A 57 12.49 6.10 8.30
C ALA A 57 11.61 6.17 9.56
N SER A 58 10.84 5.13 9.84
CA SER A 58 10.01 5.02 11.04
C SER A 58 10.86 4.98 12.32
N ASP A 59 11.99 4.30 12.30
CA ASP A 59 12.90 4.21 13.43
C ASP A 59 13.56 5.56 13.77
N ILE A 60 13.97 6.32 12.76
CA ILE A 60 14.46 7.69 12.97
C ILE A 60 13.39 8.53 13.65
N TYR A 61 12.15 8.45 13.16
CA TYR A 61 11.05 9.20 13.74
C TYR A 61 10.71 8.74 15.16
N SER A 62 10.75 7.43 15.42
CA SER A 62 10.55 6.86 16.76
C SER A 62 11.58 7.33 17.76
N ARG A 63 12.87 7.31 17.40
CA ARG A 63 13.98 7.79 18.23
C ARG A 63 13.87 9.27 18.50
N TYR A 64 13.54 10.07 17.48
CA TYR A 64 13.29 11.50 17.61
C TYR A 64 12.14 11.80 18.58
N LYS A 65 10.99 11.12 18.44
CA LYS A 65 9.85 11.31 19.35
C LYS A 65 10.19 10.88 20.80
N ARG A 66 10.98 9.83 20.96
CA ARG A 66 11.43 9.38 22.28
C ARG A 66 12.32 10.44 22.95
N GLN A 67 13.25 11.03 22.20
CA GLN A 67 14.08 12.16 22.67
C GLN A 67 13.25 13.44 22.93
N LYS A 68 12.08 13.58 22.31
CA LYS A 68 11.10 14.66 22.57
C LYS A 68 10.22 14.39 23.79
N GLY A 69 10.47 13.32 24.55
CA GLY A 69 9.76 13.00 25.78
C GLY A 69 8.51 12.14 25.61
N PHE A 70 8.16 11.72 24.40
CA PHE A 70 7.01 10.83 24.19
C PHE A 70 7.27 9.41 24.70
N ASN A 71 6.20 8.76 25.14
CA ASN A 71 6.18 7.32 25.36
C ASN A 71 5.90 6.64 24.01
N VAL A 72 6.92 6.05 23.40
CA VAL A 72 6.86 5.57 22.00
C VAL A 72 6.64 4.07 21.95
N LEU A 73 5.54 3.65 21.34
CA LEU A 73 5.29 2.27 20.95
C LEU A 73 5.78 2.07 19.49
N HIS A 74 6.82 1.28 19.32
CA HIS A 74 7.36 0.88 18.02
C HIS A 74 7.57 -0.63 17.98
N PRO A 75 6.51 -1.41 17.68
CA PRO A 75 6.55 -2.86 17.67
C PRO A 75 6.99 -3.42 16.32
N MET A 76 7.33 -4.71 16.32
CA MET A 76 7.58 -5.48 15.11
C MET A 76 7.11 -6.93 15.30
N GLY A 77 6.76 -7.57 14.20
CA GLY A 77 6.33 -8.97 14.15
C GLY A 77 6.34 -9.48 12.71
N TYR A 78 5.55 -10.52 12.45
CA TYR A 78 5.61 -11.22 11.17
C TYR A 78 4.21 -11.60 10.68
N ASP A 79 3.93 -11.26 9.42
CA ASP A 79 2.77 -11.78 8.69
C ASP A 79 3.12 -13.16 8.15
N ALA A 80 2.85 -14.18 8.94
CA ALA A 80 3.45 -15.50 8.80
C ALA A 80 2.52 -16.54 8.17
N PHE A 81 1.24 -16.23 8.00
CA PHE A 81 0.29 -17.05 7.27
C PHE A 81 0.15 -16.62 5.80
N GLY A 82 -0.52 -17.44 5.03
CA GLY A 82 -0.91 -17.14 3.67
C GLY A 82 0.00 -17.74 2.61
N LEU A 83 -0.37 -17.45 1.36
CA LEU A 83 0.22 -18.03 0.17
C LEU A 83 1.74 -17.82 0.03
N PRO A 84 2.33 -16.67 0.43
CA PRO A 84 3.78 -16.48 0.32
C PRO A 84 4.61 -17.50 1.08
N ALA A 85 4.28 -17.76 2.33
CA ALA A 85 5.00 -18.72 3.18
C ALA A 85 4.79 -20.16 2.71
N GLU A 86 3.56 -20.50 2.33
CA GLU A 86 3.23 -21.85 1.83
C GLU A 86 3.90 -22.15 0.49
N GLN A 87 3.96 -21.20 -0.44
CA GLN A 87 4.68 -21.35 -1.71
C GLN A 87 6.18 -21.59 -1.50
N TYR A 88 6.78 -20.87 -0.59
CA TYR A 88 8.18 -21.09 -0.24
C TYR A 88 8.40 -22.49 0.35
N ALA A 89 7.51 -22.95 1.23
CA ALA A 89 7.54 -24.29 1.78
C ALA A 89 7.44 -25.39 0.68
N ILE A 90 6.53 -25.22 -0.27
CA ILE A 90 6.40 -26.14 -1.42
C ILE A 90 7.69 -26.17 -2.25
N GLN A 91 8.29 -25.00 -2.54
CA GLN A 91 9.53 -24.90 -3.30
C GLN A 91 10.72 -25.58 -2.61
N THR A 92 10.78 -25.51 -1.30
CA THR A 92 11.86 -26.10 -0.48
C THR A 92 11.60 -27.57 -0.08
N GLY A 93 10.41 -28.08 -0.34
CA GLY A 93 10.00 -29.44 0.03
C GLY A 93 9.86 -29.66 1.53
N GLN A 94 9.63 -28.58 2.30
CA GLN A 94 9.48 -28.61 3.74
C GLN A 94 8.06 -28.23 4.18
N HIS A 95 7.72 -28.54 5.44
CA HIS A 95 6.43 -28.10 5.99
C HIS A 95 6.44 -26.59 6.26
N PRO A 96 5.35 -25.86 5.98
CA PRO A 96 5.31 -24.39 6.12
C PRO A 96 5.58 -23.90 7.55
N ALA A 97 5.22 -24.64 8.59
CA ALA A 97 5.56 -24.30 9.97
C ALA A 97 7.08 -24.24 10.21
N VAL A 98 7.83 -25.18 9.61
CA VAL A 98 9.28 -25.25 9.74
C VAL A 98 9.98 -24.13 8.98
N THR A 99 9.60 -23.92 7.71
CA THR A 99 10.21 -22.86 6.88
C THR A 99 9.88 -21.47 7.40
N THR A 100 8.67 -21.28 7.92
CA THR A 100 8.26 -20.02 8.53
C THR A 100 9.09 -19.69 9.75
N GLU A 101 9.31 -20.65 10.65
CA GLU A 101 10.13 -20.43 11.85
C GLU A 101 11.59 -20.11 11.49
N GLN A 102 12.17 -20.83 10.55
CA GLN A 102 13.52 -20.55 10.04
C GLN A 102 13.65 -19.16 9.43
N ASN A 103 12.66 -18.76 8.63
CA ASN A 103 12.64 -17.45 7.99
C ASN A 103 12.45 -16.32 9.00
N ILE A 104 11.57 -16.49 10.00
CA ILE A 104 11.40 -15.54 11.10
C ILE A 104 12.72 -15.32 11.83
N ALA A 105 13.41 -16.40 12.20
CA ALA A 105 14.71 -16.32 12.87
C ALA A 105 15.73 -15.55 12.02
N ARG A 106 15.74 -15.77 10.71
CA ARG A 106 16.64 -15.06 9.77
C ARG A 106 16.30 -13.58 9.63
N TYR A 107 15.03 -13.24 9.50
CA TYR A 107 14.57 -11.85 9.45
C TYR A 107 14.90 -11.12 10.75
N ARG A 108 14.68 -11.78 11.90
CA ARG A 108 15.01 -11.24 13.22
C ARG A 108 16.49 -10.91 13.32
N GLU A 109 17.37 -11.83 12.94
CA GLU A 109 18.82 -11.62 12.93
C GLU A 109 19.23 -10.39 12.12
N GLN A 110 18.65 -10.22 10.92
CA GLN A 110 18.95 -9.09 10.06
C GLN A 110 18.44 -7.76 10.62
N LEU A 111 17.21 -7.75 11.18
CA LEU A 111 16.64 -6.57 11.81
C LEU A 111 17.45 -6.14 13.05
N ASP A 112 17.86 -7.08 13.86
CA ASP A 112 18.70 -6.82 15.03
C ASP A 112 20.06 -6.22 14.63
N LYS A 113 20.68 -6.72 13.56
CA LYS A 113 21.95 -6.19 13.02
C LYS A 113 21.84 -4.74 12.49
N ILE A 114 20.68 -4.35 11.96
CA ILE A 114 20.45 -2.97 11.50
C ILE A 114 20.23 -2.02 12.68
N GLY A 115 19.86 -2.54 13.84
CA GLY A 115 19.79 -1.80 15.09
C GLY A 115 18.55 -0.94 15.23
N PHE A 116 17.38 -1.50 14.95
CA PHE A 116 16.10 -0.83 15.15
C PHE A 116 15.69 -0.72 16.61
N SER A 117 14.91 0.30 16.94
CA SER A 117 14.35 0.52 18.28
C SER A 117 13.00 -0.16 18.48
N PHE A 118 12.86 -1.38 18.01
CA PHE A 118 11.64 -2.17 18.18
C PHE A 118 11.49 -2.71 19.60
N ASP A 119 10.26 -2.66 20.12
CA ASP A 119 9.89 -3.37 21.34
C ASP A 119 9.57 -4.84 21.02
N TRP A 120 10.55 -5.70 21.09
CA TRP A 120 10.42 -7.12 20.78
C TRP A 120 9.62 -7.92 21.81
N ASP A 121 9.37 -7.39 23.01
CA ASP A 121 8.45 -8.02 23.96
C ASP A 121 7.00 -8.01 23.44
N ARG A 122 6.73 -7.22 22.39
CA ARG A 122 5.43 -7.12 21.73
C ARG A 122 5.37 -7.80 20.35
N GLU A 123 6.35 -8.66 20.06
CA GLU A 123 6.35 -9.42 18.81
C GLU A 123 5.06 -10.23 18.67
N VAL A 124 4.45 -10.18 17.49
CA VAL A 124 3.32 -11.02 17.11
C VAL A 124 3.63 -11.78 15.81
N ARG A 125 3.05 -12.96 15.69
CA ARG A 125 3.13 -13.81 14.51
C ARG A 125 1.73 -14.25 14.14
N THR A 126 1.27 -13.95 12.95
CA THR A 126 -0.10 -14.25 12.56
C THR A 126 -0.42 -15.74 12.55
N CYS A 127 0.60 -16.59 12.46
CA CYS A 127 0.44 -18.06 12.50
C CYS A 127 0.41 -18.67 13.90
N ASP A 128 0.61 -17.88 14.96
CA ASP A 128 0.55 -18.41 16.33
C ASP A 128 -0.92 -18.55 16.78
N PRO A 129 -1.30 -19.70 17.38
CA PRO A 129 -2.66 -19.92 17.88
C PRO A 129 -3.16 -18.83 18.82
N GLY A 130 -2.30 -18.33 19.71
CA GLY A 130 -2.61 -17.24 20.62
C GLY A 130 -2.91 -15.90 19.92
N TYR A 131 -2.38 -15.72 18.69
CA TYR A 131 -2.68 -14.57 17.86
C TYR A 131 -3.95 -14.81 17.03
N TYR A 132 -4.01 -15.88 16.23
CA TYR A 132 -5.13 -16.06 15.31
C TYR A 132 -6.45 -16.45 16.01
N LYS A 133 -6.41 -16.83 17.30
CA LYS A 133 -7.60 -16.86 18.15
C LYS A 133 -8.45 -15.61 17.98
N TRP A 134 -7.84 -14.44 17.90
CA TRP A 134 -8.53 -13.16 17.79
C TRP A 134 -9.02 -12.85 16.39
N THR A 135 -8.36 -13.36 15.37
CA THR A 135 -8.86 -13.35 13.99
C THR A 135 -10.13 -14.20 13.88
N GLN A 136 -10.11 -15.40 14.45
CA GLN A 136 -11.27 -16.28 14.52
C GLN A 136 -12.42 -15.66 15.34
N TRP A 137 -12.12 -15.06 16.47
CA TRP A 137 -13.09 -14.36 17.27
C TRP A 137 -13.76 -13.21 16.51
N ALA A 138 -13.02 -12.39 15.79
CA ALA A 138 -13.57 -11.30 14.99
C ALA A 138 -14.47 -11.84 13.87
N PHE A 139 -14.09 -12.94 13.23
CA PHE A 139 -14.95 -13.62 12.25
C PHE A 139 -16.27 -14.08 12.87
N LEU A 140 -16.23 -14.69 14.05
CA LEU A 140 -17.46 -15.09 14.76
C LEU A 140 -18.37 -13.91 15.09
N LYS A 141 -17.78 -12.78 15.50
CA LYS A 141 -18.54 -11.55 15.73
C LYS A 141 -19.18 -11.01 14.44
N MET A 142 -18.47 -11.05 13.31
CA MET A 142 -19.02 -10.67 12.00
C MET A 142 -20.14 -11.64 11.56
N PHE A 143 -19.97 -12.94 11.78
CA PHE A 143 -21.00 -13.93 11.52
C PHE A 143 -22.25 -13.69 12.37
N GLY A 144 -22.10 -13.30 13.64
CA GLY A 144 -23.17 -12.95 14.56
C GLY A 144 -23.75 -11.53 14.38
N SER A 145 -23.42 -10.82 13.30
CA SER A 145 -23.80 -9.42 13.10
C SER A 145 -24.42 -9.16 11.74
N TYR A 146 -25.31 -8.15 11.68
CA TYR A 146 -25.79 -7.52 10.46
C TYR A 146 -25.50 -6.02 10.48
N TYR A 147 -25.63 -5.32 9.37
CA TYR A 147 -25.41 -3.88 9.28
C TYR A 147 -26.74 -3.12 9.14
N CYS A 148 -27.02 -2.23 10.09
CA CYS A 148 -28.18 -1.36 10.08
C CYS A 148 -27.84 -0.05 9.36
N ASN A 149 -28.44 0.21 8.20
CA ASN A 149 -28.21 1.40 7.42
C ASN A 149 -28.69 2.69 8.11
N ASP A 150 -29.80 2.62 8.86
CA ASP A 150 -30.35 3.78 9.57
C ASP A 150 -29.43 4.26 10.70
N ARG A 151 -28.77 3.30 11.37
CA ARG A 151 -27.83 3.59 12.45
C ARG A 151 -26.39 3.69 11.98
N GLN A 152 -26.12 3.34 10.73
CA GLN A 152 -24.77 3.30 10.16
C GLN A 152 -23.80 2.47 11.01
N GLN A 153 -24.21 1.30 11.49
CA GLN A 153 -23.37 0.44 12.33
C GLN A 153 -23.79 -1.03 12.28
N ALA A 154 -22.84 -1.90 12.64
CA ALA A 154 -23.12 -3.31 12.90
C ALA A 154 -23.97 -3.50 14.17
N ARG A 155 -24.86 -4.48 14.12
CA ARG A 155 -25.73 -4.86 15.22
C ARG A 155 -25.80 -6.39 15.34
N PRO A 156 -26.10 -6.92 16.56
CA PRO A 156 -26.28 -8.36 16.74
C PRO A 156 -27.38 -8.92 15.86
N ILE A 157 -27.15 -10.07 15.24
CA ILE A 157 -28.11 -10.72 14.32
C ILE A 157 -29.43 -11.08 15.00
N GLU A 158 -29.43 -11.28 16.31
CA GLU A 158 -30.61 -11.55 17.11
C GLU A 158 -31.61 -10.39 17.06
N GLU A 159 -31.15 -9.14 16.94
CA GLU A 159 -32.04 -7.99 16.77
C GLU A 159 -32.81 -8.07 15.45
N LEU A 160 -32.15 -8.51 14.39
CA LEU A 160 -32.78 -8.71 13.08
C LEU A 160 -33.76 -9.87 13.11
N THR A 161 -33.37 -10.99 13.72
CA THR A 161 -34.25 -12.15 13.91
C THR A 161 -35.52 -11.76 14.68
N ALA A 162 -35.38 -10.98 15.77
CA ALA A 162 -36.52 -10.47 16.51
C ALA A 162 -37.39 -9.50 15.69
N ALA A 163 -36.85 -8.74 14.78
CA ALA A 163 -37.60 -7.90 13.85
C ALA A 163 -38.40 -8.75 12.85
N PHE A 164 -37.79 -9.81 12.29
CA PHE A 164 -38.47 -10.76 11.40
C PHE A 164 -39.64 -11.45 12.09
N GLU A 165 -39.47 -11.85 13.35
CA GLU A 165 -40.56 -12.46 14.16
C GLU A 165 -41.78 -11.53 14.35
N ARG A 166 -41.56 -10.20 14.41
CA ARG A 166 -42.60 -9.20 14.62
C ARG A 166 -43.27 -8.73 13.35
N ASN A 167 -42.45 -8.36 12.35
CA ASN A 167 -42.91 -7.59 11.19
C ASN A 167 -42.45 -8.17 9.83
N GLY A 168 -41.75 -9.33 9.81
CA GLY A 168 -41.06 -9.75 8.59
C GLY A 168 -40.02 -8.75 8.15
N THR A 169 -39.99 -8.45 6.87
CA THR A 169 -39.05 -7.49 6.29
C THR A 169 -39.61 -6.05 6.20
N GLU A 170 -40.86 -5.82 6.67
CA GLU A 170 -41.47 -4.49 6.55
C GLU A 170 -40.72 -3.44 7.39
N GLY A 171 -40.40 -2.30 6.76
CA GLY A 171 -39.74 -1.17 7.41
C GLY A 171 -38.25 -1.36 7.73
N LEU A 172 -37.63 -2.42 7.25
CA LEU A 172 -36.20 -2.67 7.48
C LEU A 172 -35.34 -1.97 6.43
N ASN A 173 -34.32 -1.25 6.90
CA ASN A 173 -33.25 -0.66 6.09
C ASN A 173 -31.90 -1.21 6.55
N VAL A 174 -31.52 -2.32 5.98
CA VAL A 174 -30.33 -3.11 6.37
C VAL A 174 -29.51 -3.51 5.14
N ALA A 175 -28.22 -3.66 5.31
CA ALA A 175 -27.38 -4.18 4.24
C ALA A 175 -27.72 -5.65 3.96
N CYS A 176 -27.91 -5.98 2.70
CA CYS A 176 -28.25 -7.32 2.25
C CYS A 176 -27.65 -7.61 0.86
N THR A 177 -27.58 -8.89 0.51
CA THR A 177 -27.17 -9.32 -0.84
C THR A 177 -28.31 -9.12 -1.83
N GLN A 178 -29.54 -9.48 -1.41
CA GLN A 178 -30.76 -9.33 -2.17
C GLN A 178 -31.86 -8.75 -1.28
N GLU A 179 -32.72 -7.90 -1.87
CA GLU A 179 -33.91 -7.42 -1.18
C GLU A 179 -34.93 -8.55 -1.12
N LEU A 180 -35.20 -9.07 0.06
CA LEU A 180 -36.20 -10.09 0.32
C LEU A 180 -37.46 -9.45 0.91
N HIS A 181 -38.61 -10.00 0.55
CA HIS A 181 -39.92 -9.60 1.09
C HIS A 181 -40.63 -10.81 1.64
N PHE A 182 -40.87 -10.82 2.93
CA PHE A 182 -41.69 -11.86 3.63
C PHE A 182 -42.32 -11.26 4.88
N THR A 183 -43.46 -11.86 5.25
CA THR A 183 -44.20 -11.50 6.46
C THR A 183 -43.63 -12.23 7.69
N ALA A 184 -44.05 -11.79 8.89
CA ALA A 184 -43.71 -12.49 10.12
C ALA A 184 -44.27 -13.93 10.17
N GLU A 185 -45.40 -14.18 9.53
CA GLU A 185 -45.98 -15.52 9.45
C GLU A 185 -45.15 -16.44 8.57
N GLU A 186 -44.74 -15.96 7.40
CA GLU A 186 -43.83 -16.68 6.48
C GLU A 186 -42.51 -16.97 7.16
N TRP A 187 -41.91 -16.01 7.87
CA TRP A 187 -40.68 -16.23 8.64
C TRP A 187 -40.85 -17.37 9.68
N ARG A 188 -41.92 -17.33 10.46
CA ARG A 188 -42.17 -18.35 11.48
C ARG A 188 -42.44 -19.76 10.89
N ALA A 189 -42.98 -19.81 9.67
CA ALA A 189 -43.21 -21.06 8.95
C ALA A 189 -41.97 -21.67 8.36
N MET A 190 -40.86 -20.91 8.18
CA MET A 190 -39.58 -21.39 7.64
C MET A 190 -38.96 -22.44 8.57
N SER A 191 -38.39 -23.47 7.95
CA SER A 191 -37.51 -24.43 8.62
C SER A 191 -36.24 -23.74 9.12
N GLU A 192 -35.45 -24.39 9.98
CA GLU A 192 -34.18 -23.89 10.47
C GLU A 192 -33.21 -23.61 9.29
N ALA A 193 -33.15 -24.50 8.29
CA ALA A 193 -32.34 -24.34 7.10
C ALA A 193 -32.74 -23.11 6.27
N GLU A 194 -34.03 -22.88 6.07
CA GLU A 194 -34.53 -21.71 5.34
C GLU A 194 -34.26 -20.41 6.08
N LYS A 195 -34.44 -20.40 7.42
CA LYS A 195 -34.10 -19.25 8.26
C LYS A 195 -32.62 -18.91 8.17
N GLU A 196 -31.75 -19.91 8.30
CA GLU A 196 -30.31 -19.65 8.20
C GLU A 196 -29.89 -19.19 6.78
N GLN A 197 -30.46 -19.79 5.73
CA GLN A 197 -30.24 -19.33 4.37
C GLN A 197 -30.70 -17.88 4.18
N THR A 198 -31.80 -17.49 4.79
CA THR A 198 -32.27 -16.10 4.81
C THR A 198 -31.32 -15.19 5.57
N LEU A 199 -30.82 -15.63 6.75
CA LEU A 199 -29.87 -14.84 7.54
C LEU A 199 -28.52 -14.63 6.85
N GLN A 200 -28.05 -15.59 6.04
CA GLN A 200 -26.84 -15.41 5.21
C GLN A 200 -26.96 -14.19 4.29
N ASN A 201 -28.15 -13.84 3.86
CA ASN A 201 -28.41 -12.62 3.07
C ASN A 201 -28.09 -11.32 3.80
N TYR A 202 -27.98 -11.33 5.13
CA TYR A 202 -27.82 -10.14 5.98
C TYR A 202 -26.55 -10.14 6.83
N ARG A 203 -25.98 -11.31 7.13
CA ARG A 203 -24.76 -11.41 7.96
C ARG A 203 -23.60 -10.64 7.38
N LEU A 204 -22.74 -10.09 8.23
CA LEU A 204 -21.49 -9.42 7.81
C LEU A 204 -20.43 -10.42 7.33
N ALA A 205 -20.35 -11.60 7.96
CA ALA A 205 -19.63 -12.75 7.39
C ALA A 205 -20.66 -13.78 6.94
N PHE A 206 -20.68 -14.13 5.67
CA PHE A 206 -21.71 -14.97 5.08
C PHE A 206 -21.14 -15.91 4.04
N ARG A 207 -21.86 -16.99 3.75
CA ARG A 207 -21.50 -18.01 2.78
C ARG A 207 -22.46 -17.93 1.58
N ALA A 208 -21.90 -17.79 0.38
CA ALA A 208 -22.69 -17.70 -0.85
C ALA A 208 -22.00 -18.37 -2.03
N ASP A 209 -22.81 -18.75 -3.02
CA ASP A 209 -22.33 -19.12 -4.34
C ASP A 209 -22.07 -17.86 -5.15
N THR A 210 -20.83 -17.61 -5.49
CA THR A 210 -20.43 -16.39 -6.21
C THR A 210 -19.37 -16.65 -7.28
N MET A 211 -19.24 -15.72 -8.20
CA MET A 211 -18.14 -15.72 -9.17
C MET A 211 -16.86 -15.29 -8.47
N VAL A 212 -15.80 -16.07 -8.63
CA VAL A 212 -14.51 -15.86 -7.97
C VAL A 212 -13.36 -15.92 -8.97
N ASN A 213 -12.26 -15.28 -8.61
CA ASN A 213 -11.01 -15.35 -9.35
C ASN A 213 -10.30 -16.65 -8.99
N TRP A 214 -10.47 -17.68 -9.81
CA TRP A 214 -9.86 -18.99 -9.62
C TRP A 214 -8.51 -19.08 -10.33
N CYS A 215 -7.49 -19.50 -9.62
CA CYS A 215 -6.18 -19.79 -10.18
C CYS A 215 -5.87 -21.30 -10.03
N ALA A 216 -6.02 -22.06 -11.09
CA ALA A 216 -5.81 -23.52 -11.06
C ALA A 216 -4.36 -23.89 -10.68
N LYS A 217 -3.36 -23.12 -11.14
CA LYS A 217 -1.96 -23.36 -10.82
C LYS A 217 -1.62 -23.15 -9.35
N LEU A 218 -2.27 -22.17 -8.70
CA LEU A 218 -2.16 -21.96 -7.26
C LEU A 218 -3.14 -22.84 -6.47
N GLY A 219 -4.14 -23.43 -7.15
CA GLY A 219 -5.18 -24.27 -6.54
C GLY A 219 -6.05 -23.53 -5.53
N THR A 220 -6.31 -22.24 -5.75
CA THR A 220 -7.06 -21.41 -4.81
C THR A 220 -7.75 -20.24 -5.50
N VAL A 221 -8.72 -19.68 -4.79
CA VAL A 221 -9.36 -18.41 -5.11
C VAL A 221 -8.46 -17.25 -4.70
N LEU A 222 -8.49 -16.17 -5.48
CA LEU A 222 -7.74 -14.95 -5.25
C LEU A 222 -8.69 -13.76 -5.05
N ALA A 223 -8.32 -12.83 -4.19
CA ALA A 223 -9.00 -11.54 -4.05
C ALA A 223 -8.76 -10.66 -5.29
N ASN A 224 -9.57 -9.61 -5.48
CA ASN A 224 -9.45 -8.75 -6.66
C ASN A 224 -8.11 -7.99 -6.72
N ASP A 225 -7.56 -7.63 -5.57
CA ASP A 225 -6.24 -6.99 -5.44
C ASP A 225 -5.06 -7.97 -5.65
N GLU A 226 -5.32 -9.29 -5.62
CA GLU A 226 -4.34 -10.34 -5.93
C GLU A 226 -4.28 -10.70 -7.43
N VAL A 227 -5.10 -10.05 -8.27
CA VAL A 227 -5.16 -10.30 -9.71
C VAL A 227 -4.86 -9.04 -10.51
N HIS A 228 -3.94 -9.16 -11.47
CA HIS A 228 -3.53 -8.07 -12.34
C HIS A 228 -3.45 -8.56 -13.79
N ASP A 229 -4.18 -7.91 -14.70
CA ASP A 229 -4.21 -8.29 -16.14
C ASP A 229 -4.60 -9.75 -16.38
N GLY A 230 -5.55 -10.29 -15.59
CA GLY A 230 -5.98 -11.69 -15.70
C GLY A 230 -4.96 -12.71 -15.19
N LEU A 231 -3.90 -12.23 -14.56
CA LEU A 231 -2.86 -13.05 -13.97
C LEU A 231 -2.78 -12.85 -12.46
N SER A 232 -2.37 -13.89 -11.74
CA SER A 232 -2.09 -13.76 -10.32
C SER A 232 -0.87 -12.86 -10.10
N VAL A 233 -0.95 -11.93 -9.16
CA VAL A 233 0.19 -11.07 -8.74
C VAL A 233 1.38 -11.94 -8.34
N ARG A 234 1.09 -13.07 -7.70
CA ARG A 234 2.10 -14.05 -7.33
C ARG A 234 2.21 -15.14 -8.40
N GLY A 235 3.35 -15.24 -9.04
CA GLY A 235 3.69 -16.27 -10.01
C GLY A 235 3.23 -16.00 -11.43
N GLY A 236 2.40 -14.97 -11.68
CA GLY A 236 1.95 -14.61 -13.03
C GLY A 236 1.11 -15.67 -13.72
N TYR A 237 0.35 -16.46 -12.96
CA TYR A 237 -0.46 -17.56 -13.49
C TYR A 237 -1.82 -17.08 -13.98
N PRO A 238 -2.40 -17.70 -15.03
CA PRO A 238 -3.73 -17.38 -15.51
C PRO A 238 -4.79 -17.53 -14.41
N VAL A 239 -5.72 -16.58 -14.39
CA VAL A 239 -6.87 -16.56 -13.48
C VAL A 239 -8.13 -16.59 -14.30
N GLU A 240 -9.08 -17.45 -13.92
CA GLU A 240 -10.38 -17.56 -14.59
C GLU A 240 -11.54 -17.24 -13.63
N GLN A 241 -12.66 -16.83 -14.18
CA GLN A 241 -13.90 -16.64 -13.41
C GLN A 241 -14.58 -18.00 -13.23
N LYS A 242 -14.81 -18.40 -11.97
CA LYS A 242 -15.46 -19.67 -11.62
C LYS A 242 -16.51 -19.45 -10.55
N ARG A 243 -17.67 -20.11 -10.68
CA ARG A 243 -18.69 -20.08 -9.63
C ARG A 243 -18.36 -21.10 -8.55
N MET A 244 -18.21 -20.61 -7.32
CA MET A 244 -17.87 -21.43 -6.16
C MET A 244 -18.58 -20.95 -4.90
N LYS A 245 -18.90 -21.88 -4.00
CA LYS A 245 -19.41 -21.56 -2.66
C LYS A 245 -18.25 -21.05 -1.79
N GLN A 246 -18.36 -19.83 -1.25
CA GLN A 246 -17.29 -19.12 -0.55
C GLN A 246 -17.81 -18.42 0.68
N TRP A 247 -16.94 -18.22 1.67
CA TRP A 247 -17.14 -17.22 2.70
C TRP A 247 -16.80 -15.83 2.15
N LEU A 248 -17.60 -14.85 2.51
CA LEU A 248 -17.43 -13.46 2.13
C LEU A 248 -17.57 -12.56 3.35
N LEU A 249 -16.90 -11.40 3.32
CA LEU A 249 -17.15 -10.31 4.27
C LEU A 249 -17.85 -9.17 3.55
N ARG A 250 -18.94 -8.67 4.16
CA ARG A 250 -19.78 -7.60 3.62
C ARG A 250 -19.12 -6.23 3.83
N VAL A 251 -17.95 -6.03 3.24
CA VAL A 251 -17.22 -4.76 3.31
C VAL A 251 -17.96 -3.61 2.64
N THR A 252 -18.85 -3.93 1.69
CA THR A 252 -19.69 -2.96 0.99
C THR A 252 -20.65 -2.23 1.93
N ALA A 253 -21.05 -2.85 3.03
CA ALA A 253 -21.88 -2.22 4.05
C ALA A 253 -21.20 -0.97 4.68
N TYR A 254 -19.88 -0.95 4.72
CA TYR A 254 -19.08 0.15 5.27
C TYR A 254 -18.58 1.13 4.21
N ALA A 255 -18.94 0.96 2.94
CA ALA A 255 -18.39 1.73 1.83
C ALA A 255 -18.53 3.25 2.03
N GLN A 256 -19.71 3.73 2.45
CA GLN A 256 -19.93 5.16 2.70
C GLN A 256 -19.10 5.68 3.87
N ARG A 257 -19.07 4.94 5.00
CA ARG A 257 -18.25 5.32 6.16
C ARG A 257 -16.77 5.39 5.84
N MET A 258 -16.27 4.44 5.03
CA MET A 258 -14.88 4.47 4.57
C MET A 258 -14.60 5.69 3.68
N LEU A 259 -15.55 6.13 2.85
CA LEU A 259 -15.39 7.37 2.07
C LEU A 259 -15.38 8.60 2.98
N ASP A 260 -16.34 8.72 3.89
CA ASP A 260 -16.49 9.86 4.81
C ASP A 260 -15.28 9.96 5.76
N GLY A 261 -14.72 8.82 6.16
CA GLY A 261 -13.54 8.75 7.01
C GLY A 261 -12.27 9.32 6.38
N LEU A 262 -12.12 9.25 5.06
CA LEU A 262 -10.91 9.71 4.36
C LEU A 262 -10.59 11.18 4.62
N ASP A 263 -11.60 12.01 4.78
CA ASP A 263 -11.40 13.46 4.99
C ASP A 263 -10.80 13.77 6.37
N LYS A 264 -10.92 12.84 7.33
CA LYS A 264 -10.37 12.95 8.69
C LYS A 264 -8.91 12.51 8.79
N LEU A 265 -8.37 11.84 7.74
CA LEU A 265 -7.06 11.22 7.76
C LEU A 265 -5.97 12.15 7.20
N ALA A 266 -4.80 12.16 7.84
CA ALA A 266 -3.62 12.88 7.36
C ALA A 266 -2.82 12.00 6.37
N TRP A 267 -3.51 11.58 5.30
CA TRP A 267 -2.96 10.78 4.22
C TRP A 267 -2.75 11.65 2.98
N SER A 268 -1.87 11.22 2.06
CA SER A 268 -1.69 11.92 0.79
C SER A 268 -2.97 11.93 -0.05
N ASP A 269 -3.18 12.99 -0.82
CA ASP A 269 -4.34 13.09 -1.70
C ASP A 269 -4.37 11.95 -2.74
N SER A 270 -3.22 11.57 -3.23
CA SER A 270 -3.05 10.43 -4.14
C SER A 270 -3.59 9.12 -3.55
N LEU A 271 -3.24 8.82 -2.30
CA LEU A 271 -3.73 7.62 -1.61
C LEU A 271 -5.24 7.67 -1.37
N LYS A 272 -5.75 8.83 -0.94
CA LYS A 272 -7.20 9.03 -0.76
C LYS A 272 -7.96 8.83 -2.06
N GLU A 273 -7.45 9.36 -3.17
CA GLU A 273 -8.05 9.16 -4.50
C GLU A 273 -8.03 7.70 -4.97
N ILE A 274 -6.95 6.97 -4.70
CA ILE A 274 -6.90 5.52 -4.96
C ILE A 274 -8.05 4.81 -4.24
N GLN A 275 -8.26 5.09 -2.95
CA GLN A 275 -9.35 4.48 -2.19
C GLN A 275 -10.74 4.97 -2.65
N ARG A 276 -10.93 6.26 -2.92
CA ARG A 276 -12.18 6.78 -3.48
C ARG A 276 -12.55 6.10 -4.79
N ASN A 277 -11.58 5.97 -5.68
CA ASN A 277 -11.76 5.31 -6.97
C ASN A 277 -12.03 3.81 -6.82
N TRP A 278 -11.40 3.15 -5.85
CA TRP A 278 -11.63 1.73 -5.56
C TRP A 278 -13.04 1.49 -5.02
N ILE A 279 -13.47 2.29 -4.07
CA ILE A 279 -14.85 2.24 -3.53
C ILE A 279 -15.86 2.62 -4.63
N GLY A 280 -15.55 3.62 -5.45
CA GLY A 280 -16.25 3.95 -6.67
C GLY A 280 -17.74 4.25 -6.45
N ARG A 281 -18.06 5.21 -5.56
CA ARG A 281 -19.42 5.66 -5.30
C ARG A 281 -20.02 6.31 -6.55
N SER A 282 -21.19 5.85 -6.95
CA SER A 282 -21.98 6.44 -8.02
C SER A 282 -23.44 6.63 -7.56
N GLU A 283 -24.02 7.76 -7.93
CA GLU A 283 -25.41 8.08 -7.65
C GLU A 283 -26.18 8.02 -8.96
N GLY A 284 -27.30 7.31 -8.96
CA GLY A 284 -28.08 7.08 -10.16
C GLY A 284 -29.50 6.61 -9.87
N ALA A 285 -30.16 6.14 -10.89
CA ALA A 285 -31.50 5.56 -10.83
C ALA A 285 -31.45 4.06 -11.10
N GLN A 286 -32.12 3.31 -10.23
CA GLN A 286 -32.60 1.97 -10.52
C GLN A 286 -33.90 2.12 -11.31
N VAL A 287 -34.01 1.48 -12.46
CA VAL A 287 -35.20 1.59 -13.33
C VAL A 287 -35.56 0.20 -13.86
N PHE A 288 -36.84 -0.09 -13.88
CA PHE A 288 -37.39 -1.33 -14.37
C PHE A 288 -37.96 -1.19 -15.80
N PHE A 289 -37.51 -2.04 -16.70
CA PHE A 289 -38.00 -2.16 -18.06
C PHE A 289 -38.80 -3.46 -18.22
N ASP A 290 -40.07 -3.36 -18.61
CA ASP A 290 -40.88 -4.54 -18.84
C ASP A 290 -40.31 -5.37 -20.01
N ILE A 291 -40.19 -6.68 -19.84
CA ILE A 291 -39.81 -7.57 -20.94
C ILE A 291 -41.04 -7.79 -21.79
N LYS A 292 -40.93 -7.56 -23.10
CA LYS A 292 -42.02 -7.74 -24.03
C LYS A 292 -42.54 -9.18 -23.99
N ASP A 293 -43.85 -9.34 -23.97
CA ASP A 293 -44.54 -10.64 -23.92
C ASP A 293 -44.21 -11.49 -22.69
N SER A 294 -43.87 -10.87 -21.55
CA SER A 294 -43.53 -11.49 -20.29
C SER A 294 -43.95 -10.62 -19.10
N ASP A 295 -44.22 -11.22 -17.96
CA ASP A 295 -44.50 -10.56 -16.69
C ASP A 295 -43.23 -10.08 -15.97
N ARG A 296 -42.04 -10.29 -16.55
CA ARG A 296 -40.75 -9.96 -15.97
C ARG A 296 -40.36 -8.52 -16.26
N LYS A 297 -39.58 -7.95 -15.35
CA LYS A 297 -39.00 -6.63 -15.46
C LYS A 297 -37.49 -6.69 -15.36
N LEU A 298 -36.80 -6.19 -16.40
CA LEU A 298 -35.34 -6.06 -16.39
C LEU A 298 -34.96 -4.84 -15.56
N GLU A 299 -34.21 -5.06 -14.50
CA GLU A 299 -33.68 -4.01 -13.66
C GLU A 299 -32.37 -3.48 -14.24
N ILE A 300 -32.26 -2.15 -14.39
CA ILE A 300 -31.01 -1.48 -14.75
C ILE A 300 -30.65 -0.41 -13.72
N PHE A 301 -29.37 -0.08 -13.67
CA PHE A 301 -28.85 1.07 -12.97
C PHE A 301 -28.19 2.03 -13.94
N THR A 302 -28.56 3.33 -13.85
CA THR A 302 -27.95 4.36 -14.69
C THR A 302 -27.60 5.61 -13.89
N THR A 303 -26.42 6.18 -14.14
CA THR A 303 -26.03 7.50 -13.63
C THR A 303 -26.53 8.64 -14.50
N ARG A 304 -27.15 8.31 -15.65
CA ARG A 304 -27.67 9.24 -16.65
C ARG A 304 -29.17 8.99 -16.93
N PRO A 305 -30.05 9.09 -15.91
CA PRO A 305 -31.48 8.89 -16.14
C PRO A 305 -32.08 9.90 -17.08
N ASP A 306 -31.47 11.10 -17.22
CA ASP A 306 -31.83 12.13 -18.17
C ASP A 306 -31.81 11.67 -19.63
N THR A 307 -31.05 10.65 -19.96
CA THR A 307 -30.89 10.13 -21.32
C THR A 307 -31.84 8.98 -21.67
N ILE A 308 -32.76 8.57 -20.78
CA ILE A 308 -33.64 7.42 -20.99
C ILE A 308 -34.46 7.46 -22.26
N PHE A 309 -34.82 8.65 -22.74
CA PHE A 309 -35.56 8.88 -23.99
C PHE A 309 -34.73 8.52 -25.24
N GLY A 310 -33.39 8.46 -25.11
CA GLY A 310 -32.48 8.11 -26.20
C GLY A 310 -32.07 6.63 -26.21
N VAL A 311 -32.69 5.79 -25.36
CA VAL A 311 -32.42 4.35 -25.32
C VAL A 311 -32.91 3.68 -26.60
N THR A 312 -32.02 2.99 -27.29
CA THR A 312 -32.34 2.29 -28.54
C THR A 312 -32.10 0.77 -28.46
N PHE A 313 -31.33 0.33 -27.47
CA PHE A 313 -31.15 -1.09 -27.15
C PHE A 313 -30.78 -1.28 -25.67
N MET A 314 -30.86 -2.53 -25.22
CA MET A 314 -30.44 -2.93 -23.90
C MET A 314 -29.28 -3.91 -24.00
N VAL A 315 -28.40 -3.94 -22.99
CA VAL A 315 -27.31 -4.90 -22.98
C VAL A 315 -27.23 -5.56 -21.61
N ILE A 316 -27.07 -6.87 -21.61
CA ILE A 316 -26.83 -7.65 -20.41
C ILE A 316 -25.44 -8.31 -20.48
N ALA A 317 -24.85 -8.55 -19.28
CA ALA A 317 -23.58 -9.23 -19.19
C ALA A 317 -23.69 -10.70 -19.63
N PRO A 318 -22.64 -11.31 -20.21
CA PRO A 318 -22.65 -12.72 -20.58
C PRO A 318 -22.94 -13.69 -19.43
N GLU A 319 -22.64 -13.27 -18.19
CA GLU A 319 -22.85 -14.03 -16.96
C GLU A 319 -24.18 -13.74 -16.27
N HIS A 320 -25.02 -12.88 -16.84
CA HIS A 320 -26.32 -12.52 -16.25
C HIS A 320 -27.25 -13.74 -16.15
N GLU A 321 -27.90 -13.91 -15.03
CA GLU A 321 -28.76 -15.09 -14.72
C GLU A 321 -29.91 -15.30 -15.71
N TRP A 322 -30.36 -14.24 -16.39
CA TRP A 322 -31.46 -14.30 -17.33
C TRP A 322 -31.05 -14.53 -18.79
N VAL A 323 -29.77 -14.73 -19.07
CA VAL A 323 -29.28 -14.96 -20.45
C VAL A 323 -30.03 -16.09 -21.09
N ASP A 324 -30.14 -17.25 -20.42
CA ASP A 324 -30.82 -18.42 -20.99
C ASP A 324 -32.30 -18.19 -21.20
N SER A 325 -32.98 -17.52 -20.27
CA SER A 325 -34.40 -17.25 -20.32
C SER A 325 -34.82 -16.17 -21.32
N LEU A 326 -33.93 -15.23 -21.63
CA LEU A 326 -34.13 -14.17 -22.62
C LEU A 326 -33.70 -14.57 -24.04
N THR A 327 -32.96 -15.68 -24.16
CA THR A 327 -32.46 -16.12 -25.45
C THR A 327 -33.52 -16.95 -26.16
N THR A 328 -33.93 -16.48 -27.35
CA THR A 328 -34.87 -17.22 -28.20
C THR A 328 -34.22 -18.44 -28.82
N PRO A 329 -34.99 -19.48 -29.22
CA PRO A 329 -34.41 -20.69 -29.83
C PRO A 329 -33.52 -20.40 -31.03
N GLU A 330 -33.89 -19.42 -31.86
CA GLU A 330 -33.15 -19.06 -33.09
C GLU A 330 -31.78 -18.44 -32.79
N ASN A 331 -31.61 -17.77 -31.61
CA ASN A 331 -30.38 -17.11 -31.22
C ASN A 331 -29.50 -17.95 -30.29
N ARG A 332 -29.98 -19.10 -29.82
CA ARG A 332 -29.33 -19.94 -28.78
C ARG A 332 -27.90 -20.33 -29.16
N ALA A 333 -27.69 -20.84 -30.35
CA ALA A 333 -26.36 -21.29 -30.78
C ALA A 333 -25.34 -20.13 -30.80
N ALA A 334 -25.74 -18.96 -31.30
CA ALA A 334 -24.88 -17.78 -31.36
C ALA A 334 -24.58 -17.23 -29.95
N VAL A 335 -25.56 -17.29 -29.06
CA VAL A 335 -25.37 -16.84 -27.64
C VAL A 335 -24.43 -17.78 -26.90
N GLU A 336 -24.57 -19.08 -27.02
CA GLU A 336 -23.69 -20.07 -26.40
C GLU A 336 -22.24 -19.93 -26.86
N GLU A 337 -22.03 -19.73 -28.15
CA GLU A 337 -20.71 -19.49 -28.74
C GLU A 337 -20.08 -18.18 -28.16
N TYR A 338 -20.89 -17.11 -28.12
CA TYR A 338 -20.42 -15.83 -27.60
C TYR A 338 -20.02 -15.92 -26.11
N ILE A 339 -20.82 -16.59 -25.29
CA ILE A 339 -20.52 -16.80 -23.86
C ILE A 339 -19.21 -17.57 -23.69
N CYS A 340 -18.99 -18.62 -24.50
CA CYS A 340 -17.75 -19.39 -24.48
C CYS A 340 -16.52 -18.53 -24.80
N GLN A 341 -16.65 -17.56 -25.72
CA GLN A 341 -15.59 -16.63 -26.07
C GLN A 341 -15.38 -15.59 -24.98
N ALA A 342 -16.45 -15.02 -24.39
CA ALA A 342 -16.39 -14.00 -23.35
C ALA A 342 -15.73 -14.52 -22.07
N LYS A 343 -15.97 -15.78 -21.68
CA LYS A 343 -15.35 -16.43 -20.50
C LYS A 343 -13.82 -16.52 -20.56
N LYS A 344 -13.21 -16.40 -21.72
CA LYS A 344 -11.74 -16.44 -21.91
C LYS A 344 -11.07 -15.10 -21.61
N ARG A 345 -11.85 -14.04 -21.34
CA ARG A 345 -11.37 -12.69 -21.12
C ARG A 345 -11.59 -12.25 -19.69
N SER A 346 -10.55 -11.66 -19.08
CA SER A 346 -10.67 -11.05 -17.76
C SER A 346 -11.53 -9.77 -17.78
N GLU A 347 -12.16 -9.42 -16.66
CA GLU A 347 -12.93 -8.17 -16.54
C GLU A 347 -12.09 -6.94 -16.91
N ARG A 348 -10.81 -6.94 -16.58
CA ARG A 348 -9.91 -5.82 -16.87
C ARG A 348 -9.62 -5.67 -18.37
N GLU A 349 -9.41 -6.78 -19.07
CA GLU A 349 -9.27 -6.76 -20.53
C GLU A 349 -10.56 -6.25 -21.19
N ARG A 350 -11.70 -6.65 -20.65
CA ARG A 350 -13.02 -6.19 -21.11
C ARG A 350 -13.20 -4.68 -20.89
N ILE A 351 -12.70 -4.12 -19.78
CA ILE A 351 -12.75 -2.67 -19.50
C ILE A 351 -11.74 -1.90 -20.34
N ALA A 352 -10.53 -2.44 -20.51
CA ALA A 352 -9.42 -1.73 -21.15
C ALA A 352 -9.56 -1.68 -22.70
N GLU A 353 -10.18 -2.68 -23.29
CA GLU A 353 -10.26 -2.83 -24.75
C GLU A 353 -11.50 -2.11 -25.33
N THR A 354 -11.50 -0.79 -25.27
CA THR A 354 -12.60 0.05 -25.78
C THR A 354 -12.76 0.05 -27.31
N LYS A 355 -11.77 -0.46 -28.06
CA LYS A 355 -11.78 -0.48 -29.52
C LYS A 355 -12.47 -1.72 -30.13
N ARG A 356 -12.66 -2.78 -29.36
CA ARG A 356 -13.31 -3.99 -29.84
C ARG A 356 -14.80 -3.93 -29.54
N VAL A 357 -15.60 -4.00 -30.58
CA VAL A 357 -17.06 -4.12 -30.48
C VAL A 357 -17.43 -5.60 -30.68
N SER A 358 -18.11 -6.18 -29.72
CA SER A 358 -18.61 -7.56 -29.81
C SER A 358 -19.94 -7.70 -29.07
N GLY A 359 -20.80 -8.55 -29.54
CA GLY A 359 -22.09 -8.84 -28.91
C GLY A 359 -22.96 -9.75 -29.76
N VAL A 360 -24.06 -10.21 -29.19
CA VAL A 360 -25.04 -11.07 -29.85
C VAL A 360 -26.45 -10.70 -29.35
N ALA A 361 -27.43 -10.69 -30.24
CA ALA A 361 -28.83 -10.46 -29.88
C ALA A 361 -29.43 -11.69 -29.17
N THR A 362 -30.21 -11.45 -28.13
CA THR A 362 -30.97 -12.51 -27.46
C THR A 362 -32.23 -12.93 -28.21
N GLY A 363 -32.78 -12.05 -29.05
CA GLY A 363 -34.09 -12.18 -29.69
C GLY A 363 -35.26 -11.62 -28.88
N SER A 364 -35.01 -11.23 -27.61
CA SER A 364 -36.01 -10.61 -26.73
C SER A 364 -35.90 -9.07 -26.73
N TYR A 365 -36.93 -8.41 -26.30
CA TYR A 365 -37.05 -6.95 -26.26
C TYR A 365 -37.49 -6.48 -24.86
N ALA A 366 -37.02 -5.30 -24.47
CA ALA A 366 -37.46 -4.56 -23.28
C ALA A 366 -38.25 -3.31 -23.69
N ILE A 367 -39.28 -2.99 -22.93
CA ILE A 367 -40.13 -1.82 -23.19
C ILE A 367 -39.61 -0.64 -22.38
N ASN A 368 -39.24 0.43 -23.05
CA ASN A 368 -38.85 1.68 -22.39
C ASN A 368 -40.06 2.26 -21.62
N PRO A 369 -39.98 2.44 -20.30
CA PRO A 369 -41.14 2.87 -19.48
C PRO A 369 -41.60 4.31 -19.74
N PHE A 370 -40.80 5.14 -20.42
CA PHE A 370 -41.12 6.52 -20.75
C PHE A 370 -41.61 6.70 -22.18
N THR A 371 -41.06 5.96 -23.15
CA THR A 371 -41.38 6.11 -24.57
C THR A 371 -42.34 5.03 -25.08
N GLY A 372 -42.47 3.92 -24.36
CA GLY A 372 -43.24 2.74 -24.80
C GLY A 372 -42.60 2.01 -25.96
N LYS A 373 -41.40 2.41 -26.43
CA LYS A 373 -40.70 1.71 -27.52
C LYS A 373 -40.08 0.39 -27.02
N ALA A 374 -40.13 -0.63 -27.87
CA ALA A 374 -39.48 -1.89 -27.66
C ALA A 374 -38.01 -1.80 -28.14
N SER A 375 -37.07 -2.06 -27.23
CA SER A 375 -35.64 -2.02 -27.50
C SER A 375 -35.07 -3.45 -27.45
N PRO A 376 -34.31 -3.90 -28.46
CA PRO A 376 -33.74 -5.25 -28.50
C PRO A 376 -32.73 -5.43 -27.37
N ILE A 377 -32.66 -6.64 -26.80
CA ILE A 377 -31.71 -7.01 -25.75
C ILE A 377 -30.54 -7.76 -26.38
N TYR A 378 -29.35 -7.24 -26.16
CA TYR A 378 -28.08 -7.85 -26.56
C TYR A 378 -27.31 -8.40 -25.37
N ILE A 379 -26.41 -9.31 -25.62
CA ILE A 379 -25.38 -9.77 -24.70
C ILE A 379 -24.06 -9.19 -25.20
N SER A 380 -23.31 -8.54 -24.31
CA SER A 380 -21.98 -8.05 -24.65
C SER A 380 -21.05 -8.05 -23.46
N ASP A 381 -19.78 -8.32 -23.72
CA ASP A 381 -18.73 -8.43 -22.73
C ASP A 381 -18.23 -7.07 -22.20
N TYR A 382 -18.69 -5.92 -22.77
CA TYR A 382 -18.42 -4.60 -22.16
C TYR A 382 -19.33 -4.28 -20.97
N VAL A 383 -20.36 -5.07 -20.72
CA VAL A 383 -21.19 -5.01 -19.52
C VAL A 383 -20.70 -6.08 -18.51
N LEU A 384 -20.51 -5.66 -17.28
CA LEU A 384 -19.99 -6.54 -16.21
C LEU A 384 -21.12 -7.00 -15.28
N ALA A 385 -21.24 -8.29 -15.05
CA ALA A 385 -22.26 -8.86 -14.16
C ALA A 385 -22.17 -8.37 -12.73
N GLY A 386 -20.98 -7.99 -12.29
CA GLY A 386 -20.74 -7.53 -10.93
C GLY A 386 -20.85 -6.02 -10.74
N TYR A 387 -21.24 -5.25 -11.76
CA TYR A 387 -21.47 -3.81 -11.63
C TYR A 387 -22.94 -3.46 -11.89
N GLY A 388 -23.57 -2.84 -10.91
CA GLY A 388 -25.00 -2.56 -10.95
C GLY A 388 -25.84 -3.84 -10.93
N THR A 389 -26.69 -4.01 -11.90
CA THR A 389 -27.57 -5.16 -12.07
C THR A 389 -27.06 -6.17 -13.11
N GLY A 390 -25.90 -5.92 -13.70
CA GLY A 390 -25.41 -6.69 -14.84
C GLY A 390 -26.20 -6.42 -16.15
N ALA A 391 -27.05 -5.41 -16.16
CA ALA A 391 -27.83 -4.94 -17.30
C ALA A 391 -27.76 -3.42 -17.41
N ILE A 392 -27.69 -2.90 -18.62
CA ILE A 392 -27.68 -1.46 -18.90
C ILE A 392 -28.70 -1.08 -19.97
N MET A 393 -29.22 0.11 -19.87
CA MET A 393 -29.85 0.81 -21.01
C MET A 393 -28.75 1.45 -21.86
N ALA A 394 -28.78 1.27 -23.15
CA ALA A 394 -27.78 1.82 -24.06
C ALA A 394 -28.29 3.08 -24.78
N VAL A 395 -27.47 4.14 -24.69
CA VAL A 395 -27.79 5.46 -25.27
C VAL A 395 -26.67 5.88 -26.21
N PRO A 396 -26.66 5.41 -27.46
CA PRO A 396 -25.52 5.55 -28.36
C PRO A 396 -25.19 7.01 -28.71
N ALA A 397 -26.11 7.93 -28.61
CA ALA A 397 -25.81 9.34 -28.83
C ALA A 397 -24.92 9.96 -27.74
N HIS A 398 -24.86 9.38 -26.53
CA HIS A 398 -24.25 9.96 -25.34
C HIS A 398 -23.34 9.05 -24.54
N ASP A 399 -22.96 7.90 -25.13
CA ASP A 399 -21.91 6.98 -24.60
C ASP A 399 -21.12 6.42 -25.78
N SER A 400 -19.80 6.56 -25.73
CA SER A 400 -18.91 6.17 -26.85
C SER A 400 -18.89 4.66 -27.11
N ARG A 401 -19.08 3.83 -26.08
CA ARG A 401 -19.15 2.37 -26.24
C ARG A 401 -20.48 1.96 -26.90
N ASP A 402 -21.58 2.55 -26.41
CA ASP A 402 -22.91 2.34 -26.99
C ASP A 402 -22.96 2.83 -28.44
N TYR A 403 -22.28 3.94 -28.73
CA TYR A 403 -22.16 4.50 -30.07
C TYR A 403 -21.45 3.53 -31.01
N ALA A 404 -20.28 3.03 -30.59
CA ALA A 404 -19.53 2.06 -31.39
C ALA A 404 -20.33 0.78 -31.62
N PHE A 405 -21.06 0.32 -30.61
CA PHE A 405 -21.93 -0.85 -30.68
C PHE A 405 -23.09 -0.61 -31.66
N ALA A 406 -23.80 0.50 -31.54
CA ALA A 406 -24.91 0.85 -32.43
C ALA A 406 -24.46 0.98 -33.88
N ARG A 407 -23.31 1.60 -34.14
CA ARG A 407 -22.71 1.69 -35.49
C ARG A 407 -22.39 0.33 -36.08
N HIS A 408 -21.85 -0.56 -35.26
CA HIS A 408 -21.47 -1.92 -35.67
C HIS A 408 -22.68 -2.78 -36.03
N PHE A 409 -23.75 -2.68 -35.25
CA PHE A 409 -24.97 -3.52 -35.44
C PHE A 409 -26.06 -2.80 -36.23
N GLY A 410 -25.82 -1.57 -36.69
CA GLY A 410 -26.79 -0.79 -37.49
C GLY A 410 -28.03 -0.34 -36.68
N LEU A 411 -27.87 -0.08 -35.39
CA LEU A 411 -28.93 0.33 -34.49
C LEU A 411 -29.15 1.84 -34.55
N GLU A 412 -30.37 2.28 -34.21
CA GLU A 412 -30.77 3.69 -34.17
C GLU A 412 -29.91 4.49 -33.16
N ILE A 413 -29.57 5.74 -33.50
CA ILE A 413 -28.87 6.68 -32.62
C ILE A 413 -29.76 7.93 -32.48
N VAL A 414 -30.28 8.15 -31.28
CA VAL A 414 -31.21 9.24 -30.96
C VAL A 414 -30.54 10.24 -30.03
N PRO A 415 -30.29 11.50 -30.50
CA PRO A 415 -29.71 12.52 -29.60
C PRO A 415 -30.78 13.03 -28.64
N VAL A 416 -30.42 13.13 -27.38
CA VAL A 416 -31.26 13.64 -26.27
C VAL A 416 -30.61 14.76 -25.47
N VAL A 417 -29.39 15.13 -25.79
CA VAL A 417 -28.69 16.30 -25.29
C VAL A 417 -28.14 17.07 -26.50
N GLU A 418 -28.37 18.39 -26.54
CA GLU A 418 -27.88 19.26 -27.58
C GLU A 418 -26.36 19.43 -27.51
N GLY A 419 -25.69 19.26 -28.65
CA GLY A 419 -24.24 19.44 -28.77
C GLY A 419 -23.59 18.29 -29.53
N GLY A 420 -22.42 18.55 -30.11
CA GLY A 420 -21.65 17.59 -30.90
C GLY A 420 -22.26 17.23 -32.26
N ASP A 421 -21.49 16.54 -33.08
CA ASP A 421 -21.92 15.93 -34.34
C ASP A 421 -22.04 14.42 -34.18
N ILE A 422 -23.22 13.94 -33.81
CA ILE A 422 -23.48 12.51 -33.59
C ILE A 422 -23.39 11.66 -34.85
N SER A 423 -23.22 12.28 -36.03
CA SER A 423 -22.96 11.53 -37.27
C SER A 423 -21.52 10.99 -37.31
N GLN A 424 -20.61 11.58 -36.54
CA GLN A 424 -19.19 11.23 -36.47
C GLN A 424 -18.82 10.49 -35.17
N GLU A 425 -19.30 10.98 -34.02
CA GLU A 425 -18.99 10.44 -32.70
C GLU A 425 -20.14 10.69 -31.72
N SER A 426 -20.10 10.03 -30.54
CA SER A 426 -21.02 10.30 -29.44
C SER A 426 -20.74 11.64 -28.79
N TYR A 427 -21.75 12.27 -28.22
CA TYR A 427 -21.62 13.44 -27.37
C TYR A 427 -21.72 13.06 -25.91
N ASP A 428 -20.60 12.69 -25.30
CA ASP A 428 -20.49 12.11 -23.91
C ASP A 428 -20.51 13.20 -22.82
N ALA A 429 -20.55 14.47 -23.19
CA ALA A 429 -20.52 15.58 -22.22
C ALA A 429 -21.75 15.53 -21.29
N LYS A 430 -21.51 15.77 -20.00
CA LYS A 430 -22.54 15.82 -18.95
C LYS A 430 -23.12 17.25 -18.79
N SER A 431 -23.14 18.01 -19.85
CA SER A 431 -23.61 19.40 -19.90
C SER A 431 -24.31 19.69 -21.23
N GLY A 432 -25.23 20.62 -21.23
CA GLY A 432 -26.02 20.99 -22.40
C GLY A 432 -27.50 20.99 -22.09
N LYS A 433 -28.32 21.33 -23.11
CA LYS A 433 -29.78 21.31 -23.01
C LYS A 433 -30.32 19.96 -23.45
N VAL A 434 -31.29 19.46 -22.74
CA VAL A 434 -31.99 18.22 -23.09
C VAL A 434 -32.97 18.48 -24.23
N ILE A 435 -33.00 17.58 -25.23
CA ILE A 435 -33.88 17.61 -26.39
C ILE A 435 -34.52 16.21 -26.59
N ASN A 436 -35.56 16.12 -27.40
CA ASN A 436 -36.25 14.87 -27.74
C ASN A 436 -36.66 14.03 -26.53
N SER A 437 -36.95 14.65 -25.38
CA SER A 437 -37.13 14.03 -24.09
C SER A 437 -38.37 14.53 -23.33
N ASP A 438 -39.46 14.74 -24.04
CA ASP A 438 -40.77 15.13 -23.51
C ASP A 438 -40.66 16.30 -22.48
N PHE A 439 -41.05 16.10 -21.23
CA PHE A 439 -41.05 17.12 -20.17
C PHE A 439 -39.65 17.64 -19.76
N LEU A 440 -38.59 16.98 -20.19
CA LEU A 440 -37.21 17.40 -19.95
C LEU A 440 -36.67 18.39 -21.00
N ASN A 441 -37.36 18.57 -22.13
CA ASN A 441 -36.90 19.43 -23.22
C ASN A 441 -36.53 20.83 -22.73
N GLY A 442 -35.36 21.32 -23.12
CA GLY A 442 -34.86 22.65 -22.78
C GLY A 442 -34.27 22.80 -21.38
N LYS A 443 -34.33 21.75 -20.52
CA LYS A 443 -33.67 21.69 -19.21
C LYS A 443 -32.17 21.48 -19.34
N ASP A 444 -31.41 22.01 -18.41
CA ASP A 444 -30.01 21.61 -18.29
C ASP A 444 -29.88 20.15 -17.81
N VAL A 445 -28.86 19.43 -18.28
CA VAL A 445 -28.61 18.01 -17.91
C VAL A 445 -28.68 17.78 -16.40
N LYS A 446 -28.07 18.66 -15.59
CA LYS A 446 -28.08 18.53 -14.12
C LYS A 446 -29.51 18.66 -13.54
N GLU A 447 -30.30 19.58 -14.04
CA GLU A 447 -31.70 19.75 -13.64
C GLU A 447 -32.55 18.57 -14.09
N ALA A 448 -32.32 18.08 -15.31
CA ALA A 448 -33.02 16.93 -15.88
C ALA A 448 -32.77 15.65 -15.09
N ILE A 449 -31.55 15.43 -14.61
CA ILE A 449 -31.22 14.26 -13.73
C ILE A 449 -32.07 14.31 -12.46
N GLY A 450 -32.14 15.46 -11.78
CA GLY A 450 -32.98 15.65 -10.58
C GLY A 450 -34.45 15.37 -10.83
N LEU A 451 -34.98 15.95 -11.90
CA LEU A 451 -36.39 15.74 -12.30
C LEU A 451 -36.69 14.29 -12.64
N MET A 452 -35.72 13.58 -13.24
CA MET A 452 -35.90 12.18 -13.57
C MET A 452 -35.90 11.28 -12.31
N PHE A 453 -35.12 11.57 -11.28
CA PHE A 453 -35.22 10.84 -10.03
C PHE A 453 -36.62 10.94 -9.44
N ASP A 454 -37.16 12.17 -9.35
CA ASP A 454 -38.50 12.42 -8.81
C ASP A 454 -39.58 11.74 -9.66
N GLU A 455 -39.47 11.78 -10.97
CA GLU A 455 -40.46 11.21 -11.88
C GLU A 455 -40.44 9.66 -11.94
N ILE A 456 -39.26 9.06 -11.83
CA ILE A 456 -39.10 7.58 -11.73
C ILE A 456 -39.79 7.07 -10.47
N GLU A 457 -39.56 7.73 -9.34
CA GLU A 457 -40.19 7.36 -8.06
C GLU A 457 -41.69 7.62 -8.08
N ARG A 458 -42.12 8.79 -8.57
CA ARG A 458 -43.53 9.15 -8.67
C ARG A 458 -44.37 8.15 -9.50
N ARG A 459 -43.78 7.64 -10.61
CA ARG A 459 -44.45 6.65 -11.45
C ARG A 459 -44.30 5.20 -10.94
N GLY A 460 -43.54 4.97 -9.89
CA GLY A 460 -43.26 3.61 -9.39
C GLY A 460 -42.42 2.77 -10.37
N LEU A 461 -41.60 3.43 -11.21
CA LEU A 461 -40.75 2.77 -12.23
C LEU A 461 -39.38 2.38 -11.70
N GLY A 462 -39.07 2.77 -10.48
CA GLY A 462 -37.78 2.55 -9.82
C GLY A 462 -37.55 3.55 -8.70
N ARG A 463 -36.32 3.75 -8.36
CA ARG A 463 -35.91 4.69 -7.29
C ARG A 463 -34.51 5.23 -7.50
N LYS A 464 -34.19 6.35 -6.84
CA LYS A 464 -32.83 6.83 -6.67
C LYS A 464 -32.01 5.82 -5.86
N ARG A 465 -30.79 5.54 -6.28
CA ARG A 465 -29.91 4.57 -5.63
C ARG A 465 -28.45 5.03 -5.66
N ILE A 466 -27.71 4.70 -4.61
CA ILE A 466 -26.28 4.83 -4.55
C ILE A 466 -25.69 3.44 -4.75
N ASN A 467 -24.78 3.34 -5.70
CA ASN A 467 -24.02 2.13 -5.96
C ASN A 467 -22.55 2.34 -5.67
N TYR A 468 -21.87 1.25 -5.33
CA TYR A 468 -20.44 1.21 -5.12
C TYR A 468 -19.82 0.18 -6.07
N ARG A 469 -18.63 0.49 -6.60
CA ARG A 469 -17.83 -0.47 -7.36
C ARG A 469 -17.20 -1.50 -6.45
N LEU A 470 -16.91 -1.11 -5.21
CA LEU A 470 -16.43 -2.01 -4.16
C LEU A 470 -17.33 -3.25 -4.06
N ARG A 471 -16.73 -4.41 -3.93
CA ARG A 471 -17.41 -5.68 -3.75
C ARG A 471 -17.08 -6.29 -2.41
N ASP A 472 -17.93 -7.19 -1.95
CA ASP A 472 -17.68 -7.96 -0.75
C ASP A 472 -16.42 -8.79 -0.91
N ALA A 473 -15.64 -8.88 0.17
CA ALA A 473 -14.36 -9.55 0.15
C ALA A 473 -14.53 -11.07 0.15
N ILE A 474 -13.94 -11.74 -0.84
CA ILE A 474 -13.85 -13.20 -0.86
C ILE A 474 -12.88 -13.62 0.24
N PHE A 475 -13.38 -14.42 1.19
CA PHE A 475 -12.71 -14.68 2.46
C PHE A 475 -12.31 -16.16 2.66
N SER A 476 -12.54 -17.04 1.70
CA SER A 476 -12.09 -18.43 1.75
C SER A 476 -10.91 -18.69 0.84
N ARG A 477 -9.99 -19.53 1.28
CA ARG A 477 -8.88 -20.06 0.49
C ARG A 477 -8.84 -21.58 0.55
N GLN A 478 -8.69 -22.23 -0.58
CA GLN A 478 -8.54 -23.68 -0.71
C GLN A 478 -7.07 -24.09 -0.46
N ARG A 479 -6.53 -23.55 0.61
CA ARG A 479 -5.12 -23.67 1.02
C ARG A 479 -5.04 -24.16 2.46
N TYR A 480 -3.86 -24.67 2.85
CA TYR A 480 -3.61 -25.17 4.20
C TYR A 480 -3.12 -24.06 5.14
N TRP A 481 -2.11 -23.29 4.72
CA TRP A 481 -1.40 -22.36 5.60
C TRP A 481 -2.16 -21.04 5.77
N GLY A 482 -3.14 -21.07 6.65
CA GLY A 482 -4.00 -19.93 6.97
C GLY A 482 -4.84 -20.24 8.22
N GLU A 483 -5.53 -19.23 8.74
CA GLU A 483 -6.39 -19.38 9.91
C GLU A 483 -7.58 -20.30 9.59
N PRO A 484 -7.83 -21.36 10.40
CA PRO A 484 -9.03 -22.15 10.27
C PRO A 484 -10.29 -21.34 10.59
N PHE A 485 -11.37 -21.59 9.87
CA PHE A 485 -12.68 -21.03 10.22
C PHE A 485 -13.26 -21.73 11.45
N PRO A 486 -13.70 -21.01 12.48
CA PRO A 486 -14.32 -21.58 13.65
C PRO A 486 -15.82 -21.91 13.39
N ILE A 487 -16.06 -22.69 12.34
CA ILE A 487 -17.38 -23.08 11.84
C ILE A 487 -17.42 -24.59 11.66
N TYR A 488 -18.51 -25.20 12.04
CA TYR A 488 -18.83 -26.59 11.74
C TYR A 488 -20.20 -26.71 11.07
N TYR A 489 -20.47 -27.84 10.44
CA TYR A 489 -21.69 -28.04 9.65
C TYR A 489 -22.54 -29.18 10.18
N LYS A 490 -23.87 -28.93 10.27
CA LYS A 490 -24.89 -29.94 10.47
C LYS A 490 -25.89 -29.83 9.31
N ASN A 491 -26.00 -30.87 8.49
CA ASN A 491 -26.89 -30.87 7.33
C ASN A 491 -26.71 -29.66 6.40
N ASP A 492 -25.46 -29.28 6.12
CA ASP A 492 -25.02 -28.11 5.33
C ASP A 492 -25.35 -26.72 5.97
N ILE A 493 -25.90 -26.70 7.18
CA ILE A 493 -26.10 -25.48 7.93
C ILE A 493 -24.82 -25.17 8.71
N ALA A 494 -24.35 -23.92 8.58
CA ALA A 494 -23.15 -23.44 9.27
C ALA A 494 -23.46 -23.03 10.71
N TYR A 495 -22.72 -23.55 11.67
CA TYR A 495 -22.81 -23.22 13.08
C TYR A 495 -21.48 -22.66 13.59
N PRO A 496 -21.52 -21.58 14.35
CA PRO A 496 -20.32 -21.01 14.96
C PRO A 496 -19.83 -21.89 16.11
N LEU A 497 -18.50 -22.02 16.20
CA LEU A 497 -17.86 -22.59 17.38
C LEU A 497 -18.06 -21.64 18.58
N ALA A 498 -18.22 -22.19 19.78
CA ALA A 498 -18.31 -21.38 20.98
C ALA A 498 -16.98 -20.64 21.24
N GLU A 499 -17.05 -19.39 21.69
CA GLU A 499 -15.85 -18.54 21.87
C GLU A 499 -14.84 -19.13 22.87
N ASP A 500 -15.30 -19.87 23.88
CA ASP A 500 -14.46 -20.56 24.87
C ASP A 500 -13.69 -21.77 24.29
N LYS A 501 -13.98 -22.15 23.04
CA LYS A 501 -13.30 -23.21 22.30
C LYS A 501 -12.23 -22.67 21.35
N LEU A 502 -12.05 -21.36 21.30
CA LEU A 502 -10.98 -20.75 20.50
C LEU A 502 -9.63 -20.80 21.25
N PRO A 503 -8.52 -20.98 20.55
CA PRO A 503 -8.41 -21.14 19.09
C PRO A 503 -8.82 -22.54 18.61
N LEU A 504 -9.45 -22.62 17.43
CA LEU A 504 -9.47 -23.85 16.66
C LEU A 504 -8.14 -23.96 15.93
N GLU A 505 -7.26 -24.84 16.44
CA GLU A 505 -5.90 -24.91 15.93
C GLU A 505 -5.80 -25.63 14.58
N LEU A 506 -4.93 -25.13 13.71
CA LEU A 506 -4.62 -25.73 12.42
C LEU A 506 -3.97 -27.11 12.64
N PRO A 507 -4.55 -28.22 12.17
CA PRO A 507 -4.00 -29.54 12.41
C PRO A 507 -2.73 -29.76 11.57
N PRO A 508 -1.76 -30.56 12.06
CA PRO A 508 -0.60 -30.91 11.26
C PRO A 508 -1.01 -31.77 10.05
N VAL A 509 -0.62 -31.36 8.84
CA VAL A 509 -0.91 -32.03 7.58
C VAL A 509 0.39 -32.30 6.84
N ALA A 510 0.67 -33.56 6.53
CA ALA A 510 1.87 -33.92 5.77
C ALA A 510 1.74 -33.57 4.28
N ASP A 511 0.57 -33.82 3.69
CA ASP A 511 0.25 -33.47 2.29
C ASP A 511 -0.66 -32.23 2.24
N PHE A 512 -0.04 -31.08 2.22
CA PHE A 512 -0.71 -29.76 2.14
C PHE A 512 -0.72 -29.17 0.74
N GLY A 513 -0.24 -29.88 -0.26
CA GLY A 513 -0.18 -29.41 -1.64
C GLY A 513 -1.55 -29.04 -2.19
N PRO A 514 -1.65 -27.98 -3.01
CA PRO A 514 -2.90 -27.60 -3.68
C PRO A 514 -3.27 -28.61 -4.78
N THR A 515 -4.56 -28.67 -5.12
CA THR A 515 -5.05 -29.40 -6.29
C THR A 515 -5.62 -28.44 -7.32
N GLU A 516 -5.51 -28.80 -8.61
CA GLU A 516 -6.10 -28.00 -9.71
C GLU A 516 -7.63 -27.97 -9.65
N GLN A 517 -8.25 -28.97 -9.02
CA GLN A 517 -9.69 -29.08 -8.82
C GLN A 517 -10.19 -28.21 -7.67
N GLY A 518 -9.28 -27.75 -6.78
CA GLY A 518 -9.61 -26.90 -5.64
C GLY A 518 -10.12 -27.66 -4.43
N GLU A 519 -9.76 -28.94 -4.27
CA GLU A 519 -9.99 -29.65 -3.01
C GLU A 519 -9.11 -29.04 -1.93
N PRO A 520 -9.70 -28.53 -0.82
CA PRO A 520 -8.91 -27.98 0.28
C PRO A 520 -8.08 -29.07 0.97
N PRO A 521 -6.82 -28.79 1.34
CA PRO A 521 -5.98 -29.79 2.02
C PRO A 521 -6.55 -30.33 3.33
N LEU A 522 -7.35 -29.58 4.06
CA LEU A 522 -8.02 -30.02 5.28
C LEU A 522 -9.04 -31.14 5.02
N ALA A 523 -9.54 -31.30 3.79
CA ALA A 523 -10.41 -32.44 3.44
C ALA A 523 -9.71 -33.81 3.57
N ARG A 524 -8.38 -33.81 3.60
CA ARG A 524 -7.57 -35.02 3.76
C ARG A 524 -7.37 -35.43 5.22
N VAL A 525 -7.81 -34.58 6.17
CA VAL A 525 -7.71 -34.83 7.62
C VAL A 525 -9.03 -35.43 8.12
N LYS A 526 -9.05 -36.73 8.35
CA LYS A 526 -10.28 -37.45 8.74
C LYS A 526 -10.86 -37.01 10.08
N GLU A 527 -10.00 -36.57 11.01
CA GLU A 527 -10.35 -36.14 12.33
C GLU A 527 -10.76 -34.65 12.41
N TRP A 528 -10.81 -33.94 11.25
CA TRP A 528 -11.18 -32.53 11.19
C TRP A 528 -12.71 -32.34 11.38
N ALA A 529 -13.14 -32.56 12.63
CA ALA A 529 -14.54 -32.51 13.06
C ALA A 529 -14.62 -32.17 14.55
N THR A 530 -15.82 -31.74 14.98
CA THR A 530 -16.12 -31.58 16.41
C THR A 530 -16.08 -32.93 17.16
N PRO A 531 -15.98 -32.94 18.49
CA PRO A 531 -16.05 -34.18 19.26
C PRO A 531 -17.29 -35.04 18.97
N GLU A 532 -18.38 -34.43 18.55
CA GLU A 532 -19.63 -35.08 18.17
C GLU A 532 -19.62 -35.59 16.71
N GLY A 533 -18.56 -35.35 15.98
CA GLY A 533 -18.36 -35.80 14.60
C GLY A 533 -18.90 -34.84 13.51
N TRP A 534 -19.25 -33.61 13.85
CA TRP A 534 -19.66 -32.60 12.84
C TRP A 534 -18.43 -32.01 12.16
N PRO A 535 -18.37 -32.00 10.80
CA PRO A 535 -17.19 -31.52 10.08
C PRO A 535 -16.99 -30.03 10.24
N TYR A 536 -15.73 -29.61 10.45
CA TYR A 536 -15.33 -28.20 10.37
C TYR A 536 -15.26 -27.72 8.93
N GLU A 537 -15.25 -26.39 8.75
CA GLU A 537 -14.95 -25.78 7.45
C GLU A 537 -13.57 -26.25 6.95
N LEU A 538 -13.50 -26.56 5.66
CA LEU A 538 -12.30 -27.12 5.04
C LEU A 538 -11.35 -26.07 4.44
N SER A 539 -11.88 -24.88 4.12
CA SER A 539 -11.07 -23.75 3.65
C SER A 539 -10.44 -23.02 4.82
N THR A 540 -9.43 -22.21 4.53
CA THR A 540 -8.81 -21.31 5.50
C THR A 540 -9.05 -19.86 5.13
N MET A 541 -8.85 -18.94 6.08
CA MET A 541 -8.95 -17.50 5.85
C MET A 541 -7.78 -17.01 4.99
N PRO A 542 -7.91 -15.91 4.25
CA PRO A 542 -6.82 -15.33 3.48
C PRO A 542 -5.77 -14.70 4.39
N GLY A 543 -4.54 -14.55 3.89
CA GLY A 543 -3.44 -13.95 4.67
C GLY A 543 -3.75 -12.57 5.22
N PHE A 544 -4.57 -11.77 4.53
CA PHE A 544 -4.97 -10.44 5.02
C PHE A 544 -5.90 -10.47 6.25
N ALA A 545 -6.46 -11.63 6.63
CA ALA A 545 -7.29 -11.75 7.83
C ALA A 545 -6.47 -11.42 9.08
N GLY A 546 -5.32 -12.05 9.25
CA GLY A 546 -4.42 -11.82 10.38
C GLY A 546 -3.84 -10.41 10.43
N SER A 547 -3.52 -9.83 9.28
CA SER A 547 -2.94 -8.49 9.20
C SER A 547 -3.95 -7.33 9.33
N SER A 548 -5.26 -7.62 9.33
CA SER A 548 -6.29 -6.57 9.38
C SER A 548 -6.38 -5.85 10.73
N ALA A 549 -5.97 -6.49 11.84
CA ALA A 549 -6.08 -5.94 13.19
C ALA A 549 -4.80 -6.08 14.03
N TYR A 550 -3.65 -6.36 13.42
CA TYR A 550 -2.40 -6.63 14.14
C TYR A 550 -1.91 -5.44 14.97
N TYR A 551 -2.18 -4.21 14.52
CA TYR A 551 -1.86 -2.98 15.26
C TYR A 551 -2.54 -2.91 16.63
N LEU A 552 -3.73 -3.48 16.78
CA LEU A 552 -4.41 -3.59 18.07
C LEU A 552 -3.72 -4.62 18.97
N ARG A 553 -3.31 -5.73 18.39
CA ARG A 553 -2.65 -6.78 19.14
C ARG A 553 -1.28 -6.36 19.70
N TYR A 554 -0.57 -5.50 18.99
CA TYR A 554 0.66 -4.89 19.48
C TYR A 554 0.47 -4.02 20.72
N MET A 555 -0.70 -3.42 20.89
CA MET A 555 -1.01 -2.61 22.09
C MET A 555 -1.06 -3.47 23.36
N ASP A 556 -1.47 -4.75 23.23
CA ASP A 556 -1.70 -5.66 24.35
C ASP A 556 -1.49 -7.14 23.94
N PRO A 557 -0.25 -7.51 23.54
CA PRO A 557 -0.01 -8.78 22.84
C PRO A 557 -0.15 -10.02 23.73
N HIS A 558 -0.07 -9.85 25.05
CA HIS A 558 -0.13 -10.94 26.02
C HIS A 558 -1.50 -11.12 26.67
N ASN A 559 -2.48 -10.32 26.27
CA ASN A 559 -3.84 -10.43 26.78
C ASN A 559 -4.52 -11.66 26.19
N ASP A 560 -4.89 -12.61 27.03
CA ASP A 560 -5.56 -13.85 26.64
C ASP A 560 -7.10 -13.79 26.78
N GLN A 561 -7.62 -12.67 27.34
CA GLN A 561 -9.03 -12.45 27.59
C GLN A 561 -9.69 -11.56 26.54
N ALA A 562 -8.92 -10.71 25.88
CA ALA A 562 -9.41 -9.78 24.87
C ALA A 562 -8.38 -9.57 23.75
N LEU A 563 -8.83 -9.19 22.55
CA LEU A 563 -7.97 -8.77 21.45
C LEU A 563 -7.05 -7.62 21.89
N VAL A 564 -7.62 -6.66 22.59
CA VAL A 564 -6.94 -5.53 23.24
C VAL A 564 -7.72 -5.15 24.49
N GLY A 565 -7.01 -4.94 25.60
CA GLY A 565 -7.62 -4.46 26.85
C GLY A 565 -8.04 -2.99 26.73
N ARG A 566 -9.10 -2.63 27.46
CA ARG A 566 -9.67 -1.29 27.42
C ARG A 566 -8.66 -0.19 27.75
N GLU A 567 -7.84 -0.40 28.78
CA GLU A 567 -6.81 0.54 29.19
C GLU A 567 -5.75 0.78 28.10
N ALA A 568 -5.30 -0.29 27.45
CA ALA A 568 -4.34 -0.20 26.36
C ALA A 568 -4.93 0.51 25.14
N ASP A 569 -6.17 0.18 24.76
CA ASP A 569 -6.86 0.84 23.66
C ASP A 569 -7.08 2.34 23.90
N GLU A 570 -7.54 2.72 25.10
CA GLU A 570 -7.79 4.14 25.45
C GLU A 570 -6.51 4.94 25.55
N TYR A 571 -5.37 4.33 25.91
CA TYR A 571 -4.08 4.99 25.95
C TYR A 571 -3.43 5.10 24.57
N TRP A 572 -3.24 3.98 23.86
CA TRP A 572 -2.56 3.96 22.57
C TRP A 572 -3.44 4.46 21.43
N ARG A 573 -4.76 4.26 21.52
CA ARG A 573 -5.77 4.72 20.56
C ARG A 573 -5.47 4.26 19.13
N SER A 574 -5.52 5.17 18.16
CA SER A 574 -5.09 4.90 16.80
C SER A 574 -3.57 5.04 16.63
N VAL A 575 -3.03 4.42 15.61
CA VAL A 575 -1.63 4.58 15.20
C VAL A 575 -1.39 6.03 14.77
N ASP A 576 -0.38 6.69 15.36
CA ASP A 576 -0.05 8.08 15.05
C ASP A 576 0.68 8.22 13.73
N LEU A 577 1.61 7.29 13.45
CA LEU A 577 2.36 7.23 12.19
C LEU A 577 2.44 5.79 11.70
N TYR A 578 1.98 5.56 10.48
CA TYR A 578 2.09 4.29 9.78
C TYR A 578 2.97 4.44 8.54
N VAL A 579 4.01 3.63 8.43
CA VAL A 579 4.93 3.63 7.29
C VAL A 579 4.80 2.32 6.52
N GLY A 580 4.59 2.40 5.22
CA GLY A 580 4.43 1.21 4.39
C GLY A 580 4.18 1.49 2.92
N GLY A 581 4.19 0.44 2.09
CA GLY A 581 4.06 0.54 0.64
C GLY A 581 2.67 0.98 0.16
N ILE A 582 2.64 1.77 -0.91
CA ILE A 582 1.39 2.24 -1.53
C ILE A 582 0.59 1.11 -2.20
N GLU A 583 1.23 -0.01 -2.50
CA GLU A 583 0.59 -1.21 -3.06
C GLU A 583 -0.51 -1.80 -2.18
N HIS A 584 -0.49 -1.45 -0.90
CA HIS A 584 -1.49 -1.89 0.08
C HIS A 584 -2.73 -0.99 0.17
N ALA A 585 -2.82 0.04 -0.66
CA ALA A 585 -3.88 1.06 -0.62
C ALA A 585 -5.29 0.48 -0.77
N THR A 586 -5.48 -0.50 -1.66
CA THR A 586 -6.78 -1.11 -2.00
C THR A 586 -7.03 -2.46 -1.32
N GLY A 587 -5.98 -3.06 -0.74
CA GLY A 587 -6.05 -4.31 0.00
C GLY A 587 -6.01 -4.08 1.51
N HIS A 588 -4.83 -4.29 2.11
CA HIS A 588 -4.61 -4.23 3.56
C HIS A 588 -5.21 -3.00 4.23
N LEU A 589 -5.00 -1.79 3.70
CA LEU A 589 -5.50 -0.56 4.33
C LEU A 589 -7.04 -0.50 4.32
N MET A 590 -7.70 -0.97 3.27
CA MET A 590 -9.15 -1.06 3.21
C MET A 590 -9.69 -2.07 4.23
N TYR A 591 -9.08 -3.25 4.30
CA TYR A 591 -9.50 -4.29 5.25
C TYR A 591 -9.27 -3.87 6.70
N SER A 592 -8.14 -3.22 7.01
CA SER A 592 -7.89 -2.70 8.35
C SER A 592 -8.90 -1.63 8.77
N ARG A 593 -9.28 -0.72 7.87
CA ARG A 593 -10.30 0.29 8.13
C ARG A 593 -11.67 -0.35 8.35
N PHE A 594 -12.05 -1.30 7.52
CA PHE A 594 -13.30 -2.07 7.68
C PHE A 594 -13.33 -2.80 9.03
N TRP A 595 -12.25 -3.52 9.35
CA TRP A 595 -12.12 -4.28 10.60
C TRP A 595 -12.21 -3.39 11.82
N ASN A 596 -11.51 -2.27 11.79
CA ASN A 596 -11.50 -1.31 12.89
C ASN A 596 -12.87 -0.65 13.09
N MET A 597 -13.55 -0.25 12.01
CA MET A 597 -14.90 0.31 12.08
C MET A 597 -15.90 -0.71 12.65
N PHE A 598 -15.76 -1.96 12.27
CA PHE A 598 -16.57 -3.04 12.84
C PHE A 598 -16.32 -3.22 14.35
N LEU A 599 -15.06 -3.25 14.77
CA LEU A 599 -14.71 -3.34 16.19
C LEU A 599 -15.13 -2.10 16.98
N TYR A 600 -15.12 -0.95 16.35
CA TYR A 600 -15.66 0.29 16.91
C TYR A 600 -17.17 0.17 17.15
N ASP A 601 -17.92 -0.37 16.22
CA ASP A 601 -19.36 -0.62 16.37
C ASP A 601 -19.66 -1.59 17.52
N LEU A 602 -18.77 -2.54 17.78
CA LEU A 602 -18.88 -3.46 18.93
C LEU A 602 -18.42 -2.83 20.25
N GLY A 603 -17.88 -1.60 20.24
CA GLY A 603 -17.31 -0.96 21.42
C GLY A 603 -15.98 -1.55 21.92
N VAL A 604 -15.29 -2.31 21.07
CA VAL A 604 -13.99 -2.94 21.41
C VAL A 604 -12.86 -1.93 21.34
N VAL A 605 -12.92 -1.01 20.37
CA VAL A 605 -11.94 0.05 20.18
C VAL A 605 -12.57 1.43 20.32
N CYS A 606 -11.79 2.42 20.76
CA CYS A 606 -12.26 3.78 21.03
C CYS A 606 -12.17 4.73 19.83
N GLU A 607 -11.47 4.35 18.78
CA GLU A 607 -11.30 5.15 17.56
C GLU A 607 -11.91 4.46 16.35
N GLU A 608 -12.58 5.23 15.49
CA GLU A 608 -13.21 4.70 14.28
C GLU A 608 -12.19 4.35 13.18
N GLU A 609 -11.14 5.14 13.06
CA GLU A 609 -10.07 4.97 12.07
C GLU A 609 -8.77 4.46 12.73
N PRO A 610 -8.11 3.45 12.15
CA PRO A 610 -6.96 2.84 12.78
C PRO A 610 -5.66 3.66 12.67
N PHE A 611 -5.48 4.44 11.59
CA PHE A 611 -4.23 5.08 11.24
C PHE A 611 -4.42 6.57 10.96
N ARG A 612 -3.80 7.44 11.77
CA ARG A 612 -3.94 8.90 11.63
C ARG A 612 -3.16 9.43 10.44
N LYS A 613 -1.84 9.19 10.45
CA LYS A 613 -0.93 9.62 9.37
C LYS A 613 -0.32 8.39 8.72
N LEU A 614 -0.30 8.40 7.40
CA LEU A 614 0.33 7.34 6.62
C LEU A 614 1.36 7.96 5.69
N VAL A 615 2.54 7.36 5.66
CA VAL A 615 3.66 7.74 4.79
C VAL A 615 4.02 6.53 3.93
N ASN A 616 3.91 6.70 2.63
CA ASN A 616 4.32 5.68 1.67
C ASN A 616 5.76 5.94 1.24
N GLN A 617 6.66 5.02 1.57
CA GLN A 617 8.01 5.05 1.02
C GLN A 617 8.00 4.58 -0.44
N GLY A 618 8.90 5.15 -1.24
CA GLY A 618 9.23 4.63 -2.56
C GLY A 618 9.98 3.30 -2.49
N MET A 619 10.26 2.72 -3.65
CA MET A 619 11.02 1.48 -3.73
C MET A 619 12.50 1.75 -3.98
N ILE A 620 13.38 1.01 -3.32
CA ILE A 620 14.77 0.89 -3.77
C ILE A 620 14.79 -0.11 -4.93
N GLN A 621 15.22 0.37 -6.08
CA GLN A 621 15.31 -0.40 -7.31
C GLN A 621 16.69 -1.02 -7.46
N GLY A 622 16.74 -2.20 -8.04
CA GLY A 622 17.97 -2.88 -8.39
C GLY A 622 18.40 -2.56 -9.82
N ARG A 623 19.69 -2.68 -10.05
CA ARG A 623 20.23 -2.69 -11.40
C ARG A 623 20.24 -4.13 -11.90
N SER A 624 19.35 -4.46 -12.83
CA SER A 624 19.37 -5.73 -13.55
C SER A 624 20.45 -5.67 -14.63
N ASN A 625 21.19 -6.72 -14.77
CA ASN A 625 22.16 -6.87 -15.85
C ASN A 625 21.72 -7.96 -16.83
N PHE A 626 22.07 -7.80 -18.09
CA PHE A 626 21.67 -8.71 -19.16
C PHE A 626 22.85 -9.24 -19.93
N VAL A 627 22.82 -10.52 -20.20
CA VAL A 627 23.65 -11.18 -21.22
C VAL A 627 22.80 -11.55 -22.42
N TYR A 628 23.35 -11.56 -23.60
CA TYR A 628 22.63 -11.77 -24.85
C TYR A 628 23.01 -13.11 -25.45
N ARG A 629 22.14 -14.10 -25.30
CA ARG A 629 22.32 -15.44 -25.85
C ARG A 629 21.89 -15.45 -27.31
N ILE A 630 22.71 -15.98 -28.21
CA ILE A 630 22.33 -16.21 -29.59
C ILE A 630 21.31 -17.35 -29.61
N VAL A 631 20.16 -17.11 -30.22
CA VAL A 631 19.03 -18.05 -30.22
C VAL A 631 19.45 -19.41 -30.74
N GLY A 632 19.12 -20.46 -29.98
CA GLY A 632 19.41 -21.85 -30.32
C GLY A 632 20.88 -22.30 -30.06
N THR A 633 21.68 -21.49 -29.38
CA THR A 633 23.08 -21.82 -29.09
C THR A 633 23.41 -21.61 -27.61
N ASN A 634 24.63 -21.99 -27.17
CA ASN A 634 25.19 -21.61 -25.88
C ASN A 634 26.27 -20.52 -26.04
N LYS A 635 26.09 -19.62 -27.02
CA LYS A 635 26.99 -18.49 -27.31
C LYS A 635 26.36 -17.19 -26.88
N PHE A 636 27.13 -16.36 -26.22
CA PHE A 636 26.74 -15.06 -25.69
C PHE A 636 27.51 -13.95 -26.38
N VAL A 637 26.81 -12.92 -26.85
CA VAL A 637 27.43 -11.80 -27.56
C VAL A 637 27.36 -10.54 -26.71
N SER A 638 28.47 -9.78 -26.67
CA SER A 638 28.59 -8.51 -25.96
C SER A 638 27.57 -7.47 -26.47
N LEU A 639 27.14 -6.57 -25.61
CA LEU A 639 26.09 -5.55 -25.84
C LEU A 639 26.28 -4.80 -27.16
N GLY A 640 27.45 -4.29 -27.45
CA GLY A 640 27.72 -3.48 -28.66
C GLY A 640 27.63 -4.27 -29.98
N LEU A 641 27.68 -5.60 -29.90
CA LEU A 641 27.66 -6.48 -31.08
C LEU A 641 26.32 -7.21 -31.25
N LYS A 642 25.34 -7.04 -30.30
CA LYS A 642 24.10 -7.84 -30.27
C LYS A 642 23.21 -7.68 -31.48
N GLU A 643 23.22 -6.53 -32.14
CA GLU A 643 22.40 -6.23 -33.32
C GLU A 643 22.83 -7.04 -34.56
N GLN A 644 24.04 -7.63 -34.54
CA GLN A 644 24.55 -8.48 -35.60
C GLN A 644 23.99 -9.92 -35.53
N TYR A 645 23.28 -10.26 -34.46
CA TYR A 645 22.78 -11.61 -34.17
C TYR A 645 21.34 -11.57 -33.73
N ARG A 646 20.62 -12.66 -33.96
CA ARG A 646 19.32 -12.86 -33.34
C ARG A 646 19.54 -13.34 -31.90
N THR A 647 19.30 -12.44 -30.93
CA THR A 647 19.60 -12.70 -29.52
C THR A 647 18.36 -12.76 -28.65
N GLN A 648 18.51 -13.42 -27.51
CA GLN A 648 17.60 -13.39 -26.39
C GLN A 648 18.35 -12.80 -25.21
N ALA A 649 17.80 -11.73 -24.58
CA ALA A 649 18.31 -11.17 -23.35
C ALA A 649 17.96 -12.10 -22.17
N LEU A 650 18.96 -12.39 -21.34
CA LEU A 650 18.81 -13.17 -20.12
C LEU A 650 19.38 -12.38 -18.95
N TYR A 651 18.68 -12.44 -17.82
CA TYR A 651 19.17 -11.85 -16.58
C TYR A 651 20.44 -12.56 -16.10
N VAL A 652 21.35 -11.79 -15.53
CA VAL A 652 22.58 -12.31 -14.93
C VAL A 652 22.78 -11.73 -13.53
N ASP A 653 23.36 -12.51 -12.63
CA ASP A 653 23.56 -12.12 -11.24
C ASP A 653 24.41 -10.85 -11.14
N VAL A 654 23.88 -9.85 -10.42
CA VAL A 654 24.56 -8.56 -10.24
C VAL A 654 25.95 -8.69 -9.59
N ASN A 655 26.19 -9.75 -8.82
CA ASN A 655 27.45 -9.95 -8.11
C ASN A 655 28.61 -10.42 -9.03
N ILE A 656 28.31 -10.91 -10.24
CA ILE A 656 29.32 -11.33 -11.22
C ILE A 656 29.48 -10.34 -12.37
N VAL A 657 28.94 -9.13 -12.21
CA VAL A 657 29.11 -8.01 -13.16
C VAL A 657 29.73 -6.82 -12.43
N ARG A 658 30.81 -6.27 -12.96
CA ARG A 658 31.50 -5.08 -12.41
C ARG A 658 31.71 -4.03 -13.49
N ASN A 659 31.16 -2.82 -13.26
CA ASN A 659 31.23 -1.73 -14.25
C ASN A 659 30.82 -2.18 -15.66
N ASP A 660 29.69 -2.89 -15.74
CA ASP A 660 29.11 -3.48 -16.94
C ASP A 660 29.92 -4.62 -17.57
N ILE A 661 31.02 -5.03 -16.99
CA ILE A 661 31.86 -6.12 -17.48
C ILE A 661 31.52 -7.40 -16.74
N LEU A 662 31.20 -8.46 -17.49
CA LEU A 662 30.92 -9.78 -16.99
C LEU A 662 32.18 -10.49 -16.52
N ASP A 663 32.17 -11.08 -15.36
CA ASP A 663 33.12 -12.12 -14.94
C ASP A 663 32.72 -13.44 -15.62
N ILE A 664 33.41 -13.79 -16.71
CA ILE A 664 33.09 -14.92 -17.54
C ILE A 664 33.28 -16.25 -16.79
N ASP A 665 34.31 -16.35 -15.96
CA ASP A 665 34.58 -17.56 -15.20
C ASP A 665 33.52 -17.78 -14.10
N ALA A 666 33.17 -16.70 -13.42
CA ALA A 666 32.07 -16.72 -12.47
C ALA A 666 30.74 -17.07 -13.15
N PHE A 667 30.46 -16.56 -14.35
CA PHE A 667 29.25 -16.89 -15.11
C PHE A 667 29.18 -18.37 -15.48
N ARG A 668 30.29 -18.94 -15.95
CA ARG A 668 30.36 -20.40 -16.25
C ARG A 668 30.15 -21.27 -15.01
N ALA A 669 30.57 -20.78 -13.85
CA ALA A 669 30.39 -21.48 -12.58
C ALA A 669 29.00 -21.27 -11.95
N TRP A 670 28.28 -20.24 -12.38
CA TRP A 670 27.00 -19.79 -11.75
C TRP A 670 25.88 -20.81 -11.93
N MET A 671 25.72 -21.32 -13.18
CA MET A 671 24.69 -22.34 -13.46
C MET A 671 25.27 -23.47 -14.32
N PRO A 672 24.84 -24.72 -14.08
CA PRO A 672 25.37 -25.88 -14.81
C PRO A 672 25.23 -25.77 -16.34
N GLU A 673 24.18 -25.12 -16.82
CA GLU A 673 23.89 -24.92 -18.25
C GLU A 673 24.88 -23.95 -18.94
N TYR A 674 25.57 -23.12 -18.19
CA TYR A 674 26.54 -22.15 -18.71
C TYR A 674 27.99 -22.61 -18.62
N LYS A 675 28.24 -23.81 -18.11
CA LYS A 675 29.60 -24.35 -17.94
C LYS A 675 30.46 -24.26 -19.19
N ASP A 676 29.86 -24.58 -20.34
CA ASP A 676 30.52 -24.58 -21.65
C ASP A 676 30.10 -23.37 -22.51
N ALA A 677 29.71 -22.25 -21.90
CA ALA A 677 29.31 -21.05 -22.61
C ALA A 677 30.49 -20.42 -23.37
N GLU A 678 30.26 -20.04 -24.63
CA GLU A 678 31.18 -19.32 -25.48
C GLU A 678 30.78 -17.83 -25.55
N PHE A 679 31.78 -16.95 -25.65
CA PHE A 679 31.55 -15.51 -25.62
C PHE A 679 32.16 -14.82 -26.86
N ILE A 680 31.36 -13.91 -27.45
CA ILE A 680 31.80 -12.98 -28.50
C ILE A 680 32.03 -11.66 -27.81
N LEU A 681 33.31 -11.28 -27.71
CA LEU A 681 33.79 -10.16 -26.92
C LEU A 681 33.87 -8.87 -27.73
N GLU A 682 33.78 -7.76 -27.04
CA GLU A 682 34.02 -6.40 -27.53
C GLU A 682 35.27 -5.86 -26.85
N ASP A 683 36.31 -5.57 -27.65
CA ASP A 683 37.64 -5.14 -27.15
C ASP A 683 38.21 -6.05 -26.04
N GLY A 684 38.01 -7.36 -26.18
CA GLY A 684 38.49 -8.37 -25.23
C GLY A 684 37.70 -8.47 -23.93
N LYS A 685 36.53 -7.81 -23.83
CA LYS A 685 35.64 -7.82 -22.67
C LYS A 685 34.22 -8.19 -23.10
N TYR A 686 33.48 -8.75 -22.17
CA TYR A 686 32.05 -8.93 -22.34
C TYR A 686 31.29 -7.83 -21.63
N VAL A 687 30.63 -6.97 -22.38
CA VAL A 687 29.81 -5.86 -21.85
C VAL A 687 28.37 -6.28 -21.74
N CYS A 688 27.81 -6.20 -20.54
CA CYS A 688 26.41 -6.49 -20.26
C CYS A 688 25.50 -5.29 -20.58
N GLY A 689 24.26 -5.58 -20.96
CA GLY A 689 23.19 -4.59 -20.87
C GLY A 689 22.73 -4.38 -19.44
N TRP A 690 21.95 -3.33 -19.20
CA TRP A 690 21.38 -3.06 -17.88
C TRP A 690 20.06 -2.30 -17.95
N ALA A 691 19.26 -2.44 -16.89
CA ALA A 691 18.06 -1.65 -16.66
C ALA A 691 17.87 -1.45 -15.15
N ILE A 692 17.21 -0.36 -14.78
CA ILE A 692 16.77 -0.13 -13.41
C ILE A 692 15.38 -0.68 -13.25
N GLU A 693 15.21 -1.65 -12.34
CA GLU A 693 13.98 -2.39 -12.15
C GLU A 693 13.74 -2.66 -10.66
N LYS A 694 12.54 -3.14 -10.33
CA LYS A 694 12.26 -3.65 -8.98
C LYS A 694 13.28 -4.74 -8.60
N MET A 695 13.78 -4.73 -7.36
CA MET A 695 14.58 -5.84 -6.85
C MET A 695 13.76 -7.12 -6.78
N SER A 696 14.26 -8.17 -7.44
CA SER A 696 13.61 -9.47 -7.45
C SER A 696 14.66 -10.58 -7.59
N LYS A 697 14.43 -11.69 -6.90
CA LYS A 697 15.29 -12.89 -7.04
C LYS A 697 15.31 -13.41 -8.49
N SER A 698 14.19 -13.31 -9.20
CA SER A 698 14.09 -13.71 -10.62
C SER A 698 14.86 -12.81 -11.59
N PHE A 699 15.19 -11.59 -11.16
CA PHE A 699 15.98 -10.63 -11.95
C PHE A 699 17.45 -10.64 -11.55
N TYR A 700 17.83 -11.43 -10.54
CA TYR A 700 19.19 -11.56 -10.01
C TYR A 700 19.84 -10.21 -9.68
N ASN A 701 19.04 -9.23 -9.29
CA ASN A 701 19.45 -7.84 -8.99
C ASN A 701 19.32 -7.48 -7.50
N VAL A 702 19.20 -8.48 -6.64
CA VAL A 702 19.03 -8.29 -5.19
C VAL A 702 20.38 -8.01 -4.54
N VAL A 703 20.43 -6.95 -3.73
CA VAL A 703 21.58 -6.65 -2.86
C VAL A 703 21.23 -7.06 -1.42
N ASN A 704 22.09 -7.87 -0.81
CA ASN A 704 21.90 -8.36 0.55
C ASN A 704 22.38 -7.31 1.56
N PRO A 705 21.52 -6.89 2.53
CA PRO A 705 21.90 -5.94 3.56
C PRO A 705 23.04 -6.45 4.46
N ASP A 706 23.15 -7.77 4.68
CA ASP A 706 24.26 -8.33 5.48
C ASP A 706 25.63 -7.97 4.90
N TYR A 707 25.76 -8.03 3.57
CA TYR A 707 27.02 -7.65 2.90
C TYR A 707 27.38 -6.19 3.19
N ILE A 708 26.38 -5.31 3.16
CA ILE A 708 26.59 -3.88 3.42
C ILE A 708 26.93 -3.65 4.90
N VAL A 709 26.20 -4.26 5.82
CA VAL A 709 26.46 -4.15 7.26
C VAL A 709 27.85 -4.68 7.61
N GLU A 710 28.24 -5.80 7.03
CA GLU A 710 29.56 -6.39 7.30
C GLU A 710 30.74 -5.55 6.81
N ASN A 711 30.60 -4.87 5.68
CA ASN A 711 31.67 -4.12 5.06
C ASN A 711 31.69 -2.63 5.42
N TYR A 712 30.54 -2.04 5.76
CA TYR A 712 30.42 -0.60 6.01
C TYR A 712 29.78 -0.26 7.36
N GLY A 713 29.09 -1.21 7.99
CA GLY A 713 28.36 -1.03 9.24
C GLY A 713 26.88 -0.68 9.05
N ALA A 714 26.09 -0.95 10.09
CA ALA A 714 24.65 -0.70 10.11
C ALA A 714 24.33 0.80 10.08
N ASP A 715 25.07 1.62 10.82
CA ASP A 715 24.88 3.08 10.83
C ASP A 715 25.11 3.70 9.45
N THR A 716 26.10 3.17 8.71
CA THR A 716 26.35 3.59 7.34
C THR A 716 25.19 3.21 6.41
N LEU A 717 24.70 1.98 6.51
CA LEU A 717 23.53 1.53 5.74
C LEU A 717 22.31 2.43 6.02
N ARG A 718 22.00 2.67 7.28
CA ARG A 718 20.85 3.49 7.71
C ARG A 718 20.90 4.89 7.12
N MET A 719 22.03 5.56 7.28
CA MET A 719 22.22 6.92 6.74
C MET A 719 22.23 6.94 5.21
N TYR A 720 22.81 5.91 4.58
CA TYR A 720 22.90 5.87 3.12
C TYR A 720 21.54 5.65 2.46
N GLU A 721 20.72 4.79 2.99
CA GLU A 721 19.35 4.61 2.47
C GLU A 721 18.53 5.90 2.53
N MET A 722 18.67 6.66 3.61
CA MET A 722 18.05 7.98 3.73
C MET A 722 18.66 9.02 2.78
N PHE A 723 19.96 8.93 2.48
CA PHE A 723 20.67 9.85 1.59
C PHE A 723 20.34 9.68 0.11
N LEU A 724 19.93 8.48 -0.31
CA LEU A 724 19.68 8.16 -1.73
C LEU A 724 18.66 9.08 -2.43
N GLY A 725 17.75 9.70 -1.68
CA GLY A 725 16.75 10.63 -2.23
C GLY A 725 15.53 10.79 -1.33
N PRO A 726 14.53 11.56 -1.76
CA PRO A 726 13.28 11.74 -1.02
C PRO A 726 12.62 10.40 -0.69
N LEU A 727 12.08 10.27 0.53
CA LEU A 727 11.54 8.99 1.02
C LEU A 727 10.46 8.40 0.11
N GLU A 728 9.55 9.22 -0.38
CA GLU A 728 8.39 8.79 -1.17
C GLU A 728 8.73 8.42 -2.62
N GLN A 729 9.94 8.74 -3.10
CA GLN A 729 10.35 8.47 -4.46
C GLN A 729 11.09 7.14 -4.58
N SER A 730 10.81 6.41 -5.65
CA SER A 730 11.62 5.25 -6.02
C SER A 730 13.00 5.70 -6.51
N LYS A 731 14.04 4.95 -6.15
CA LYS A 731 15.44 5.31 -6.39
C LYS A 731 16.30 4.08 -6.61
N PRO A 732 17.28 4.16 -7.52
CA PRO A 732 18.19 3.05 -7.76
C PRO A 732 19.20 2.91 -6.60
N TRP A 733 19.52 1.68 -6.24
CA TRP A 733 20.64 1.37 -5.36
C TRP A 733 21.96 1.49 -6.12
N ASP A 734 22.90 2.22 -5.52
CA ASP A 734 24.28 2.30 -6.00
C ASP A 734 25.27 2.06 -4.85
N THR A 735 25.88 0.89 -4.82
CA THR A 735 26.84 0.53 -3.76
C THR A 735 28.06 1.48 -3.72
N ASN A 736 28.43 2.10 -4.84
CA ASN A 736 29.60 3.00 -4.88
C ASN A 736 29.37 4.31 -4.12
N GLY A 737 28.11 4.75 -3.99
CA GLY A 737 27.78 5.98 -3.27
C GLY A 737 27.90 5.89 -1.76
N ILE A 738 27.98 4.70 -1.19
CA ILE A 738 27.97 4.47 0.27
C ILE A 738 29.25 4.99 0.96
N ASP A 739 30.36 5.05 0.26
CA ASP A 739 31.65 5.52 0.76
C ASP A 739 31.61 6.94 1.35
N GLY A 740 30.79 7.81 0.78
CA GLY A 740 30.60 9.18 1.27
C GLY A 740 30.08 9.22 2.71
N VAL A 741 29.08 8.41 3.00
CA VAL A 741 28.50 8.28 4.33
C VAL A 741 29.46 7.61 5.30
N TYR A 742 30.13 6.55 4.88
CA TYR A 742 31.13 5.88 5.71
C TYR A 742 32.29 6.82 6.11
N LYS A 743 32.79 7.62 5.17
CA LYS A 743 33.81 8.65 5.44
C LYS A 743 33.31 9.74 6.37
N PHE A 744 32.03 10.13 6.27
CA PHE A 744 31.41 11.08 7.20
C PHE A 744 31.44 10.54 8.64
N LEU A 745 31.00 9.31 8.89
CA LEU A 745 31.01 8.70 10.23
C LEU A 745 32.42 8.59 10.80
N ARG A 746 33.40 8.23 10.00
CA ARG A 746 34.82 8.21 10.40
C ARG A 746 35.34 9.60 10.76
N ARG A 747 34.95 10.64 10.04
CA ARG A 747 35.32 12.02 10.38
C ARG A 747 34.63 12.48 11.66
N PHE A 748 33.36 12.13 11.85
CA PHE A 748 32.63 12.44 13.09
C PHE A 748 33.31 11.79 14.30
N TRP A 749 33.71 10.52 14.21
CA TRP A 749 34.50 9.82 15.23
C TRP A 749 35.79 10.58 15.61
N ARG A 750 36.46 11.15 14.62
CA ARG A 750 37.72 11.89 14.83
C ARG A 750 37.58 13.22 15.57
N LEU A 751 36.40 13.73 15.72
CA LEU A 751 36.15 14.87 16.61
C LEU A 751 36.31 14.50 18.09
N PHE A 752 36.17 13.21 18.41
CA PHE A 752 36.25 12.68 19.78
C PHE A 752 37.60 12.04 20.09
N TYR A 753 38.22 11.38 19.12
CA TYR A 753 39.43 10.58 19.32
C TYR A 753 40.53 10.94 18.35
N ASP A 754 41.77 11.05 18.88
CA ASP A 754 42.97 11.16 18.05
C ASP A 754 43.34 9.82 17.41
N ARG A 755 44.47 9.83 16.66
CA ARG A 755 44.98 8.62 15.98
C ARG A 755 45.45 7.53 16.97
N ASP A 756 45.84 7.96 18.20
CA ASP A 756 46.30 7.04 19.23
C ASP A 756 45.13 6.49 20.09
N GLY A 757 43.91 6.92 19.80
CA GLY A 757 42.70 6.51 20.50
C GLY A 757 42.47 7.22 21.83
N ARG A 758 43.06 8.37 22.03
CA ARG A 758 42.83 9.20 23.21
C ARG A 758 41.63 10.10 22.96
N LEU A 759 40.77 10.23 23.98
CA LEU A 759 39.66 11.18 23.94
C LEU A 759 40.25 12.61 23.98
N ILE A 760 39.89 13.41 22.98
CA ILE A 760 40.40 14.76 22.75
C ILE A 760 39.34 15.84 23.00
N VAL A 761 38.18 15.50 23.52
CA VAL A 761 37.07 16.43 23.79
C VAL A 761 37.51 17.47 24.83
N THR A 762 37.23 18.74 24.57
CA THR A 762 37.55 19.85 25.44
C THR A 762 36.29 20.55 25.95
N ASP A 763 36.42 21.18 27.14
CA ASP A 763 35.37 22.02 27.72
C ASP A 763 35.52 23.52 27.37
N GLU A 764 36.34 23.82 26.35
CA GLU A 764 36.49 25.19 25.82
C GLU A 764 35.13 25.67 25.27
N LYS A 765 34.90 26.97 25.41
CA LYS A 765 33.68 27.59 24.89
C LYS A 765 33.72 27.68 23.36
N ALA A 766 32.59 27.41 22.77
CA ALA A 766 32.40 27.56 21.35
C ALA A 766 32.36 29.03 20.93
N ASP A 767 32.87 29.29 19.74
CA ASP A 767 32.73 30.62 19.14
C ASP A 767 31.36 30.80 18.45
N GLU A 768 31.05 32.05 18.07
CA GLU A 768 29.75 32.35 17.44
C GLU A 768 29.53 31.62 16.10
N LYS A 769 30.59 31.33 15.36
CA LYS A 769 30.49 30.60 14.09
C LYS A 769 30.15 29.13 14.33
N GLU A 770 30.81 28.51 15.28
CA GLU A 770 30.58 27.14 15.70
C GLU A 770 29.13 26.98 16.25
N LEU A 771 28.70 27.91 17.12
CA LEU A 771 27.33 27.92 17.63
C LEU A 771 26.31 28.13 16.53
N ARG A 772 26.56 29.01 15.58
CA ARG A 772 25.68 29.26 14.45
C ARG A 772 25.53 27.99 13.59
N THR A 773 26.63 27.32 13.28
CA THR A 773 26.62 26.06 12.52
C THR A 773 25.82 24.98 13.23
N LEU A 774 26.00 24.82 14.55
CA LEU A 774 25.24 23.87 15.35
C LEU A 774 23.75 24.19 15.31
N HIS A 775 23.34 25.41 15.68
CA HIS A 775 21.95 25.79 15.78
C HIS A 775 21.21 25.76 14.43
N LYS A 776 21.88 26.12 13.37
CA LYS A 776 21.40 25.97 11.98
C LYS A 776 21.15 24.51 11.62
N THR A 777 22.05 23.62 12.03
CA THR A 777 21.91 22.17 11.82
C THR A 777 20.77 21.59 12.65
N ILE A 778 20.65 21.97 13.92
CA ILE A 778 19.54 21.54 14.79
C ILE A 778 18.20 21.93 14.16
N LYS A 779 18.04 23.19 13.74
CA LYS A 779 16.82 23.68 13.09
C LYS A 779 16.50 22.87 11.84
N LYS A 780 17.46 22.74 10.94
CA LYS A 780 17.31 22.05 9.66
C LYS A 780 16.94 20.58 9.83
N VAL A 781 17.65 19.85 10.69
CA VAL A 781 17.39 18.42 10.91
C VAL A 781 16.05 18.20 11.60
N SER A 782 15.67 19.07 12.55
CA SER A 782 14.36 18.99 13.22
C SER A 782 13.21 19.16 12.23
N GLU A 783 13.28 20.19 11.38
CA GLU A 783 12.29 20.44 10.33
C GLU A 783 12.23 19.29 9.31
N ASP A 784 13.38 18.77 8.91
CA ASP A 784 13.49 17.66 7.97
C ASP A 784 12.89 16.36 8.52
N ILE A 785 13.11 16.03 9.78
CA ILE A 785 12.52 14.83 10.41
C ILE A 785 10.99 14.95 10.44
N GLU A 786 10.45 16.09 10.86
CA GLU A 786 8.99 16.30 10.90
C GLU A 786 8.35 16.23 9.49
N ASN A 787 9.10 16.59 8.44
CA ASN A 787 8.67 16.56 7.04
C ASN A 787 9.11 15.31 6.28
N PHE A 788 9.74 14.34 6.93
CA PHE A 788 10.29 13.13 6.29
C PHE A 788 11.31 13.42 5.17
N SER A 789 12.01 14.53 5.26
CA SER A 789 13.06 14.95 4.31
C SER A 789 14.44 14.47 4.77
N PHE A 790 14.59 13.19 5.05
CA PHE A 790 15.79 12.61 5.66
C PHE A 790 17.05 12.75 4.79
N ASN A 791 16.91 12.77 3.47
CA ASN A 791 18.04 12.98 2.55
C ASN A 791 18.70 14.33 2.75
N THR A 792 17.93 15.38 3.02
CA THR A 792 18.46 16.72 3.33
C THR A 792 19.04 16.81 4.74
N SER A 793 18.53 15.99 5.68
CA SER A 793 19.14 15.84 7.02
C SER A 793 20.56 15.28 6.92
N VAL A 794 20.76 14.21 6.16
CA VAL A 794 22.10 13.61 5.98
C VAL A 794 23.05 14.62 5.34
N SER A 795 22.61 15.35 4.32
CA SER A 795 23.37 16.44 3.71
C SER A 795 23.71 17.54 4.72
N ALA A 796 22.76 17.92 5.59
CA ALA A 796 22.96 18.93 6.63
C ALA A 796 24.04 18.52 7.64
N PHE A 797 24.08 17.25 8.04
CA PHE A 797 25.16 16.70 8.88
C PHE A 797 26.53 16.81 8.19
N MET A 798 26.63 16.48 6.92
CA MET A 798 27.87 16.56 6.15
C MET A 798 28.36 18.01 6.02
N ILE A 799 27.44 18.94 5.76
CA ILE A 799 27.75 20.39 5.70
C ILE A 799 28.22 20.88 7.07
N CYS A 800 27.51 20.53 8.14
CA CYS A 800 27.86 20.91 9.51
C CYS A 800 29.28 20.47 9.85
N LEU A 801 29.63 19.22 9.56
CA LEU A 801 30.98 18.71 9.82
C LEU A 801 32.06 19.41 8.99
N ASN A 802 31.76 19.82 7.76
CA ASN A 802 32.66 20.60 6.94
C ASN A 802 32.87 22.01 7.49
N GLU A 803 31.82 22.66 7.99
CA GLU A 803 31.90 24.02 8.58
C GLU A 803 32.60 24.01 9.94
N LEU A 804 32.39 22.96 10.77
CA LEU A 804 33.02 22.81 12.08
C LEU A 804 34.52 22.43 12.00
N GLY A 805 34.93 21.78 10.91
CA GLY A 805 36.31 21.33 10.71
C GLY A 805 36.74 20.28 11.74
N GLU A 806 37.66 20.63 12.62
CA GLU A 806 38.20 19.76 13.69
C GLU A 806 37.70 20.18 15.10
N CYS A 807 36.56 20.87 15.18
CA CYS A 807 35.98 21.28 16.43
C CYS A 807 35.70 20.08 17.36
N ASN A 808 36.38 20.04 18.51
CA ASN A 808 36.23 18.98 19.52
C ASN A 808 35.65 19.52 20.83
N LYS A 809 34.94 20.64 20.79
CA LYS A 809 34.38 21.29 21.98
C LYS A 809 33.07 20.60 22.39
N ARG A 810 32.98 20.17 23.64
CA ARG A 810 31.82 19.49 24.23
C ARG A 810 30.51 20.20 23.91
N GLU A 811 30.51 21.55 24.08
CA GLU A 811 29.34 22.40 23.86
C GLU A 811 28.74 22.25 22.44
N ILE A 812 29.54 21.82 21.46
CA ILE A 812 29.10 21.57 20.06
C ILE A 812 28.82 20.10 19.79
N ILE A 813 29.80 19.24 20.14
CA ILE A 813 29.74 17.84 19.69
C ILE A 813 28.77 16.98 20.50
N GLU A 814 28.45 17.33 21.74
CA GLU A 814 27.50 16.62 22.58
C GLU A 814 26.06 16.78 22.06
N PRO A 815 25.51 18.01 21.83
CA PRO A 815 24.20 18.16 21.17
C PRO A 815 24.16 17.56 19.76
N LEU A 816 25.26 17.65 19.03
CA LEU A 816 25.36 17.08 17.67
C LEU A 816 25.29 15.55 17.69
N THR A 817 25.83 14.89 18.74
CA THR A 817 25.72 13.45 18.96
C THR A 817 24.26 13.04 19.22
N VAL A 818 23.55 13.80 20.04
CA VAL A 818 22.11 13.54 20.29
C VAL A 818 21.30 13.71 18.99
N LEU A 819 21.61 14.74 18.21
CA LEU A 819 20.95 15.01 16.93
C LEU A 819 21.19 13.91 15.89
N LEU A 820 22.39 13.30 15.89
CA LEU A 820 22.77 12.21 14.98
C LEU A 820 22.18 10.86 15.40
N ALA A 821 21.90 10.67 16.69
CA ALA A 821 21.47 9.38 17.23
C ALA A 821 20.29 8.71 16.52
N PRO A 822 19.23 9.40 16.07
CA PRO A 822 18.16 8.78 15.29
C PRO A 822 18.65 8.14 13.99
N PHE A 823 19.64 8.72 13.33
CA PHE A 823 20.18 8.28 12.05
C PHE A 823 21.24 7.20 12.20
N ALA A 824 22.15 7.37 13.15
CA ALA A 824 23.29 6.49 13.41
C ALA A 824 23.38 6.16 14.91
N PRO A 825 22.50 5.29 15.41
CA PRO A 825 22.33 5.07 16.85
C PRO A 825 23.54 4.41 17.52
N HIS A 826 24.26 3.52 16.84
CA HIS A 826 25.36 2.78 17.45
C HIS A 826 26.56 3.67 17.75
N ILE A 827 27.03 4.46 16.76
CA ILE A 827 28.12 5.40 16.97
C ILE A 827 27.72 6.47 17.98
N ALA A 828 26.46 6.92 17.95
CA ALA A 828 25.96 7.94 18.88
C ALA A 828 25.95 7.43 20.33
N GLU A 829 25.54 6.19 20.57
CA GLU A 829 25.62 5.57 21.91
C GLU A 829 27.06 5.49 22.42
N GLU A 830 27.98 5.05 21.58
CA GLU A 830 29.39 4.93 21.97
C GLU A 830 30.00 6.27 22.32
N LEU A 831 29.75 7.29 21.53
CA LEU A 831 30.24 8.64 21.77
C LEU A 831 29.56 9.30 22.96
N TRP A 832 28.27 9.05 23.18
CA TRP A 832 27.54 9.52 24.36
C TRP A 832 28.11 8.94 25.66
N ALA A 833 28.41 7.64 25.65
CA ALA A 833 29.08 6.99 26.78
C ALA A 833 30.50 7.53 26.98
N ALA A 834 31.24 7.81 25.91
CA ALA A 834 32.58 8.40 25.97
C ALA A 834 32.58 9.80 26.60
N LEU A 835 31.51 10.56 26.45
CA LEU A 835 31.32 11.86 27.12
C LEU A 835 31.01 11.74 28.61
N GLY A 836 30.88 10.50 29.15
CA GLY A 836 30.67 10.24 30.58
C GLY A 836 29.21 10.01 30.96
N HIS A 837 28.30 9.93 30.03
CA HIS A 837 26.90 9.62 30.31
C HIS A 837 26.68 8.14 30.60
N THR A 838 25.82 7.84 31.54
CA THR A 838 25.49 6.46 31.97
C THR A 838 24.17 5.95 31.41
N THR A 839 23.32 6.87 30.91
CA THR A 839 22.04 6.55 30.26
C THR A 839 22.22 6.42 28.76
N SER A 840 21.26 5.78 28.10
CA SER A 840 21.23 5.70 26.64
C SER A 840 20.99 7.08 26.01
N VAL A 841 21.64 7.35 24.90
CA VAL A 841 21.40 8.57 24.10
C VAL A 841 19.95 8.66 23.58
N CYS A 842 19.24 7.53 23.49
CA CYS A 842 17.84 7.53 23.07
C CYS A 842 16.88 8.20 24.08
N THR A 843 17.32 8.38 25.33
CA THR A 843 16.57 9.06 26.40
C THR A 843 17.10 10.46 26.67
N ALA A 844 18.12 10.90 25.94
CA ALA A 844 18.62 12.27 26.04
C ALA A 844 17.60 13.26 25.47
N ASP A 845 17.53 14.46 26.04
CA ASP A 845 16.68 15.52 25.53
C ASP A 845 17.12 15.97 24.14
N TYR A 846 16.18 16.00 23.21
CA TYR A 846 16.48 16.46 21.84
C TYR A 846 16.91 17.92 21.83
N PRO A 847 18.02 18.29 21.16
CA PRO A 847 18.54 19.65 21.16
C PRO A 847 17.53 20.64 20.56
N VAL A 848 17.41 21.80 21.19
CA VAL A 848 16.57 22.91 20.72
C VAL A 848 17.47 24.01 20.19
N TYR A 849 17.17 24.50 18.99
CA TYR A 849 17.91 25.65 18.47
C TYR A 849 17.49 26.95 19.13
N ASP A 850 18.44 27.89 19.24
CA ASP A 850 18.22 29.23 19.75
C ASP A 850 18.33 30.24 18.59
N GLU A 851 17.28 30.99 18.35
CA GLU A 851 17.21 31.99 17.26
C GLU A 851 18.31 33.01 17.29
N LYS A 852 18.81 33.35 18.50
CA LYS A 852 19.89 34.32 18.64
C LYS A 852 21.19 33.94 17.93
N HIS A 853 21.46 32.61 17.84
CA HIS A 853 22.63 32.07 17.15
C HIS A 853 22.42 31.94 15.64
N LEU A 854 21.17 32.01 15.15
CA LEU A 854 20.86 31.97 13.73
C LEU A 854 21.07 33.35 13.07
N ALA A 855 21.03 34.43 13.84
CA ALA A 855 21.23 35.77 13.32
C ALA A 855 22.64 35.90 12.77
N GLN A 856 22.75 36.20 11.50
CA GLN A 856 24.03 36.43 10.85
C GLN A 856 24.54 37.81 11.25
N SER A 857 25.53 37.88 12.14
CA SER A 857 26.13 39.14 12.58
C SER A 857 27.00 39.81 11.50
N ALA A 858 27.49 39.02 10.56
CA ALA A 858 28.30 39.50 9.46
C ALA A 858 28.12 38.65 8.19
N PHE A 859 28.37 39.22 7.03
CA PHE A 859 28.29 38.54 5.73
C PHE A 859 29.63 38.75 4.99
N GLU A 860 30.18 37.64 4.47
CA GLU A 860 31.40 37.66 3.64
C GLU A 860 30.99 38.03 2.21
N TYR A 861 31.28 39.30 1.83
CA TYR A 861 31.01 39.79 0.49
C TYR A 861 32.11 39.38 -0.46
N PRO A 862 31.85 38.74 -1.58
CA PRO A 862 32.75 38.67 -2.69
C PRO A 862 32.91 40.09 -3.29
N VAL A 863 34.15 40.60 -3.33
CA VAL A 863 34.45 41.92 -3.86
C VAL A 863 35.03 41.77 -5.25
N SER A 864 34.33 42.32 -6.23
CA SER A 864 34.71 42.33 -7.65
C SER A 864 35.20 43.73 -8.07
N ILE A 865 36.14 43.78 -8.99
CA ILE A 865 36.57 45.01 -9.66
C ILE A 865 36.30 44.83 -11.15
N ASN A 866 35.48 45.70 -11.72
CA ASN A 866 35.00 45.62 -13.10
C ASN A 866 34.45 44.23 -13.42
N GLY A 867 33.64 43.65 -12.49
CA GLY A 867 32.97 42.38 -12.62
C GLY A 867 33.83 41.14 -12.41
N LYS A 868 35.15 41.27 -12.13
CA LYS A 868 36.01 40.14 -11.81
C LYS A 868 36.27 40.07 -10.30
N LEU A 869 35.97 38.91 -9.69
CA LEU A 869 36.22 38.67 -8.26
C LEU A 869 37.73 38.83 -7.96
N ARG A 870 38.05 39.61 -6.91
CA ARG A 870 39.43 39.94 -6.50
C ARG A 870 39.76 39.46 -5.10
N PHE A 871 38.85 39.69 -4.14
CA PHE A 871 39.01 39.27 -2.77
C PHE A 871 37.63 39.12 -2.09
N LYS A 872 37.65 38.69 -0.86
CA LYS A 872 36.44 38.59 -0.04
C LYS A 872 36.65 39.46 1.20
N LYS A 873 35.58 40.10 1.67
CA LYS A 873 35.56 40.95 2.87
C LYS A 873 34.31 40.69 3.69
N GLU A 874 34.52 40.44 4.95
CA GLU A 874 33.44 40.30 5.90
C GLU A 874 32.98 41.67 6.42
N TYR A 875 31.67 41.92 6.34
CA TYR A 875 31.03 43.12 6.90
C TYR A 875 29.90 42.73 7.82
N ALA A 876 29.82 43.44 8.98
CA ALA A 876 28.70 43.28 9.88
C ALA A 876 27.37 43.60 9.16
N THR A 877 26.33 42.81 9.41
CA THR A 877 25.01 42.99 8.79
C THR A 877 24.31 44.27 9.22
N SER A 878 24.80 44.91 10.30
CA SER A 878 24.38 46.22 10.77
C SER A 878 24.90 47.37 9.93
N LEU A 879 25.93 47.14 9.09
CA LEU A 879 26.50 48.17 8.23
C LEU A 879 25.60 48.46 7.04
N THR A 880 25.38 49.74 6.79
CA THR A 880 24.63 50.17 5.60
C THR A 880 25.45 50.01 4.34
N PRO A 881 24.81 49.86 3.17
CA PRO A 881 25.51 49.82 1.89
C PRO A 881 26.47 51.02 1.66
N ALA A 882 26.08 52.21 2.14
CA ALA A 882 26.90 53.41 2.05
C ALA A 882 28.17 53.31 2.88
N GLN A 883 28.09 52.76 4.08
CA GLN A 883 29.28 52.52 4.93
C GLN A 883 30.20 51.50 4.31
N MET A 884 29.66 50.43 3.78
CA MET A 884 30.47 49.40 3.04
C MET A 884 31.15 49.96 1.80
N GLN A 885 30.45 50.84 1.05
CA GLN A 885 31.03 51.53 -0.10
C GLN A 885 32.21 52.36 0.25
N THR A 886 32.15 53.08 1.37
CA THR A 886 33.24 53.95 1.84
C THR A 886 34.42 53.12 2.35
N ASP A 887 34.14 52.07 3.11
CA ASP A 887 35.19 51.24 3.71
C ASP A 887 35.92 50.40 2.66
N VAL A 888 35.20 49.72 1.76
CA VAL A 888 35.78 48.74 0.81
C VAL A 888 36.82 49.36 -0.09
N VAL A 889 36.69 50.62 -0.44
CA VAL A 889 37.67 51.32 -1.30
C VAL A 889 38.94 51.69 -0.55
N THR A 890 38.91 51.77 0.76
CA THR A 890 40.12 52.09 1.58
C THR A 890 40.94 50.86 1.93
N LEU A 891 40.42 49.67 1.70
CA LEU A 891 41.09 48.40 2.03
C LEU A 891 42.40 48.26 1.22
N PRO A 892 43.50 47.79 1.84
CA PRO A 892 44.75 47.51 1.12
C PRO A 892 44.56 46.57 -0.10
N GLU A 893 43.67 45.55 0.01
CA GLU A 893 43.33 44.63 -1.04
C GLU A 893 42.66 45.34 -2.22
N ALA A 894 41.79 46.31 -1.97
CA ALA A 894 41.13 47.08 -3.03
C ALA A 894 42.14 48.08 -3.66
N GLN A 895 42.90 48.75 -2.84
CA GLN A 895 43.91 49.76 -3.26
C GLN A 895 44.95 49.14 -4.25
N LYS A 896 45.31 47.89 -4.03
CA LYS A 896 46.22 47.16 -4.95
C LYS A 896 45.70 47.11 -6.40
N TRP A 897 44.39 47.11 -6.57
CA TRP A 897 43.73 47.02 -7.91
C TRP A 897 43.26 48.40 -8.41
N LEU A 898 43.09 49.36 -7.50
CA LEU A 898 42.70 50.73 -7.85
C LEU A 898 43.88 51.52 -8.46
N GLU A 899 45.13 51.19 -8.12
CA GLU A 899 46.34 51.82 -8.62
C GLU A 899 46.26 53.36 -8.55
N GLY A 900 45.72 53.87 -7.49
CA GLY A 900 45.57 55.30 -7.27
C GLY A 900 44.41 55.97 -8.03
N LYS A 901 43.58 55.21 -8.76
CA LYS A 901 42.38 55.72 -9.43
C LYS A 901 41.19 55.79 -8.52
N THR A 902 40.38 56.83 -8.67
CA THR A 902 39.11 56.96 -7.93
C THR A 902 38.05 56.13 -8.64
N PRO A 903 37.33 55.25 -7.90
CA PRO A 903 36.24 54.47 -8.51
C PRO A 903 35.13 55.37 -9.07
N LYS A 904 34.63 55.04 -10.28
CA LYS A 904 33.45 55.66 -10.86
C LYS A 904 32.20 55.37 -10.10
N LYS A 905 32.09 54.12 -9.60
CA LYS A 905 30.93 53.67 -8.85
C LYS A 905 31.33 52.48 -8.00
N VAL A 906 30.77 52.37 -6.81
CA VAL A 906 30.80 51.18 -5.95
C VAL A 906 29.37 50.70 -5.77
N ILE A 907 29.08 49.46 -6.20
CA ILE A 907 27.77 48.85 -6.14
C ILE A 907 27.83 47.81 -5.04
N VAL A 908 27.01 47.97 -4.01
CA VAL A 908 26.81 47.02 -2.92
C VAL A 908 25.41 46.42 -3.09
N VAL A 909 25.36 45.12 -3.29
CA VAL A 909 24.11 44.35 -3.27
C VAL A 909 24.08 43.63 -1.92
N PRO A 910 23.23 44.07 -0.98
CA PRO A 910 23.17 43.50 0.36
C PRO A 910 23.00 41.97 0.34
N GLY A 911 23.83 41.27 1.13
CA GLY A 911 23.84 39.81 1.22
C GLY A 911 24.25 39.08 -0.05
N LYS A 912 24.92 39.77 -1.02
CA LYS A 912 25.31 39.15 -2.28
C LYS A 912 26.74 39.47 -2.73
N ILE A 913 27.02 40.71 -3.13
CA ILE A 913 28.27 41.07 -3.75
C ILE A 913 28.55 42.55 -3.63
N ILE A 914 29.84 42.91 -3.65
CA ILE A 914 30.31 44.27 -3.85
C ILE A 914 31.06 44.32 -5.17
N ASN A 915 30.75 45.31 -6.02
CA ASN A 915 31.46 45.51 -7.30
C ASN A 915 31.95 46.97 -7.40
N ILE A 916 33.25 47.14 -7.48
CA ILE A 916 33.93 48.42 -7.68
C ILE A 916 34.15 48.62 -9.19
N VAL A 917 33.66 49.69 -9.73
CA VAL A 917 33.81 50.06 -11.14
C VAL A 917 34.83 51.20 -11.23
N ILE A 918 35.91 50.98 -11.96
CA ILE A 918 36.99 51.93 -12.16
C ILE A 918 36.84 52.68 -13.48
#